data_1a0a6d6db3c63d9ee56b62c199d51246
#
_entry.id   1a0a6d6db3c63d9ee56b62c199d51246
#
_cell.length_a   1.000
_cell.length_b   1.000
_cell.length_c   1.000
_cell.angle_alpha   90.00
_cell.angle_beta   90.00
_cell.angle_gamma   90.00
#
_symmetry.space_group_name_H-M   'P 1'
#
loop_
_entity.id
_entity.type
_entity.pdbx_description
1 polymer ?
#
loop_
_entity_poly.entity_id
_entity_poly.type
_entity_poly.pdbx_seq_one_letter_code
_entity_poly.pdbx_strand_id
1 'polypeptide(L)'
;MADGQETVGFLLDGRAVEAAPGETIWDVARREGVTIPHLCHRPEAGYAPDGNCRACMVEIEGERVLAASCIREPQPGMVVKSASDRAVTARKLVMELLVADQPPQETAHDQIAPLWHFAEAQGVAQSRFPSRFEAETPHQDLSHPAMAVNLDACIACNLCARACRDVQVNDVIGMGFRGDHHRPIFDLDDAMADSTCVACGECVAACPTGALMPKSIVDAETQIGSRAVDREVDSVCPYCGVGCQISYKIRDGEIAYVEGRDGPANENRLCVKGRFGFDYISNPERLTRPLIRRENAPKGLNVDPANPLTHFREASWDEALTRAAQGLNRTRKDHGGHAIAGFGSAKGSNEEAYLFQKLIRQAFGTNNVDHCTRLCHASSVAALMEGIGSGAVTAPFTDALESDVIIVIGANPTENHPVAATYFKQAAKAGARLIVMDPRGHALRKHAHDLVQFRPGSDVALLNAMMHVIVAEELYDRQYIQAHTEGFEKLSAHLARYTPEAMAPVCGIXAXRIRXLARAYAQAERAMIFWGMGVSQHTHGTDNARCLISLALMTGHVGRPGTGLHPLRGQNNVQGASDAGLIPMVLPDYAKVGDPAVRERFEALWGFAIDPQPGLTVVEIIEAIHREEIRAMYIMGENPAMSDPDVAHAREALAALDHLVVQDIFLTETAMFADIVLPASAWPEKTGTVTNTNRQVQMGRPALPPPGDAREDLAIIIDLARHLGLGWDYAHPRDVFAEMAQAMPSMANISWERLEREGAVTYPCPAPDRPGSAIVFGDGFPREGGRGLFVPADVSDPAELPDEAFPLVLTTGRQLEHWHTGAMTRRASVLDAIEPGPSASLHPDTLARLGIAPGETIRVETRRGAISLPARADTALQAQMIFIPFAYVEAAANILTNPVLDPYGKIPEFKFCAARVAREAVAVAE
;
A
#
# COMPACT_ATOMS: atom_id res chain seq x y z
N MET A 1 -20.85 -17.10 -20.50
CA MET A 1 -21.08 -17.27 -21.97
C MET A 1 -21.00 -15.88 -22.55
N ALA A 2 -19.99 -15.65 -23.40
CA ALA A 2 -19.84 -14.32 -24.00
C ALA A 2 -20.98 -14.07 -24.94
N ASP A 3 -21.68 -12.98 -24.73
CA ASP A 3 -22.69 -12.52 -25.66
C ASP A 3 -22.04 -12.38 -27.02
N GLY A 4 -22.76 -12.85 -28.06
CA GLY A 4 -22.31 -12.83 -29.44
C GLY A 4 -22.20 -11.42 -30.01
N GLN A 5 -21.12 -10.73 -29.60
CA GLN A 5 -20.83 -9.43 -30.23
C GLN A 5 -20.24 -9.71 -31.60
N GLU A 6 -20.81 -9.08 -32.61
CA GLU A 6 -20.43 -9.28 -34.01
C GLU A 6 -18.98 -8.77 -34.20
N THR A 7 -18.10 -9.67 -34.65
CA THR A 7 -16.76 -9.26 -35.08
C THR A 7 -16.84 -8.61 -36.46
N VAL A 8 -15.83 -7.81 -36.79
CA VAL A 8 -15.75 -7.13 -38.10
C VAL A 8 -14.62 -7.79 -38.90
N GLY A 9 -14.97 -8.36 -40.04
CA GLY A 9 -13.98 -8.96 -40.92
C GLY A 9 -13.42 -7.94 -41.93
N PHE A 10 -12.11 -7.99 -42.10
CA PHE A 10 -11.45 -7.11 -43.06
C PHE A 10 -10.13 -7.76 -43.51
N LEU A 11 -9.46 -7.16 -44.47
CA LEU A 11 -8.17 -7.66 -44.95
C LEU A 11 -7.02 -6.80 -44.39
N LEU A 12 -6.03 -7.45 -43.83
CA LEU A 12 -4.79 -6.80 -43.37
C LEU A 12 -3.62 -7.43 -44.12
N ASP A 13 -2.99 -6.64 -44.97
CA ASP A 13 -1.86 -7.10 -45.81
C ASP A 13 -2.20 -8.39 -46.58
N GLY A 14 -3.41 -8.43 -47.11
CA GLY A 14 -3.87 -9.56 -47.93
C GLY A 14 -4.40 -10.75 -47.13
N ARG A 15 -4.37 -10.72 -45.81
CA ARG A 15 -4.91 -11.79 -44.97
C ARG A 15 -6.27 -11.38 -44.40
N ALA A 16 -7.18 -12.34 -44.37
CA ALA A 16 -8.47 -12.11 -43.73
C ALA A 16 -8.30 -12.15 -42.21
N VAL A 17 -8.75 -11.11 -41.55
CA VAL A 17 -8.65 -11.00 -40.10
C VAL A 17 -9.98 -10.48 -39.53
N GLU A 18 -10.18 -10.64 -38.24
CA GLU A 18 -11.40 -10.17 -37.58
C GLU A 18 -11.03 -9.25 -36.41
N ALA A 19 -11.78 -8.18 -36.27
CA ALA A 19 -11.66 -7.25 -35.16
C ALA A 19 -12.82 -7.42 -34.19
N ALA A 20 -12.52 -7.46 -32.90
CA ALA A 20 -13.55 -7.37 -31.86
C ALA A 20 -14.06 -5.93 -31.80
N PRO A 21 -15.28 -5.70 -31.27
CA PRO A 21 -15.77 -4.34 -31.11
C PRO A 21 -14.80 -3.49 -30.31
N GLY A 22 -14.49 -2.28 -30.82
CA GLY A 22 -13.59 -1.35 -30.16
C GLY A 22 -12.13 -1.52 -30.49
N GLU A 23 -11.73 -2.63 -31.13
CA GLU A 23 -10.34 -2.79 -31.57
C GLU A 23 -10.02 -1.85 -32.72
N THR A 24 -8.84 -1.22 -32.65
CA THR A 24 -8.33 -0.42 -33.76
C THR A 24 -7.57 -1.32 -34.75
N ILE A 25 -7.25 -0.76 -35.92
CA ILE A 25 -6.42 -1.48 -36.89
C ILE A 25 -5.07 -1.83 -36.24
N TRP A 26 -4.50 -0.94 -35.43
CA TRP A 26 -3.23 -1.19 -34.75
C TRP A 26 -3.34 -2.36 -33.77
N ASP A 27 -4.46 -2.44 -33.02
CA ASP A 27 -4.68 -3.54 -32.08
C ASP A 27 -4.73 -4.89 -32.80
N VAL A 28 -5.46 -4.94 -33.91
CA VAL A 28 -5.58 -6.18 -34.70
C VAL A 28 -4.21 -6.56 -35.31
N ALA A 29 -3.50 -5.56 -35.86
CA ALA A 29 -2.18 -5.80 -36.44
C ALA A 29 -1.22 -6.40 -35.39
N ARG A 30 -1.22 -5.81 -34.18
CA ARG A 30 -0.37 -6.31 -33.11
C ARG A 30 -0.69 -7.77 -32.78
N ARG A 31 -1.97 -8.07 -32.64
CA ARG A 31 -2.43 -9.42 -32.31
C ARG A 31 -2.06 -10.42 -33.43
N GLU A 32 -2.06 -9.96 -34.67
CA GLU A 32 -1.74 -10.80 -35.83
C GLU A 32 -0.23 -10.85 -36.14
N GLY A 33 0.59 -10.25 -35.28
CA GLY A 33 2.05 -10.28 -35.44
C GLY A 33 2.61 -9.27 -36.42
N VAL A 34 1.83 -8.27 -36.79
CA VAL A 34 2.28 -7.19 -37.69
C VAL A 34 2.69 -6.00 -36.85
N THR A 35 3.96 -5.62 -36.96
CA THR A 35 4.51 -4.50 -36.17
C THR A 35 4.29 -3.18 -36.93
N ILE A 36 3.52 -2.29 -36.32
CA ILE A 36 3.30 -0.94 -36.84
C ILE A 36 3.89 0.02 -35.80
N PRO A 37 4.80 0.94 -36.19
CA PRO A 37 5.36 1.88 -35.24
C PRO A 37 4.29 2.71 -34.51
N HIS A 38 4.56 3.09 -33.28
CA HIS A 38 3.65 3.91 -32.50
C HIS A 38 4.45 4.67 -31.43
N LEU A 39 4.16 5.94 -31.26
CA LEU A 39 4.83 6.77 -30.25
C LEU A 39 3.86 7.46 -29.31
N CYS A 40 2.76 8.02 -29.84
CA CYS A 40 1.78 8.66 -28.99
C CYS A 40 0.73 7.70 -28.44
N HIS A 41 0.91 6.41 -28.65
CA HIS A 41 -0.01 5.36 -28.22
C HIS A 41 0.69 4.34 -27.33
N ARG A 42 -0.01 3.91 -26.28
CA ARG A 42 0.40 2.81 -25.43
C ARG A 42 -0.76 1.85 -25.31
N PRO A 43 -0.50 0.55 -25.44
CA PRO A 43 -1.60 -0.45 -25.33
C PRO A 43 -2.01 -0.77 -23.88
N GLU A 44 -1.26 -0.30 -22.90
CA GLU A 44 -1.55 -0.59 -21.49
C GLU A 44 -2.88 0.02 -21.06
N ALA A 45 -3.47 -0.57 -20.03
CA ALA A 45 -4.79 -0.14 -19.53
C ALA A 45 -4.78 1.34 -19.13
N GLY A 46 -5.82 2.04 -19.49
CA GLY A 46 -6.02 3.42 -19.12
C GLY A 46 -5.58 4.44 -20.17
N TYR A 47 -4.84 4.01 -21.19
CA TYR A 47 -4.36 4.92 -22.24
C TYR A 47 -5.28 4.83 -23.46
N ALA A 48 -5.95 5.93 -23.79
CA ALA A 48 -6.70 6.04 -25.05
C ALA A 48 -5.79 6.59 -26.12
N PRO A 49 -5.85 6.10 -27.37
CA PRO A 49 -4.99 6.61 -28.43
C PRO A 49 -5.33 8.05 -28.79
N ASP A 50 -4.32 8.82 -29.20
CA ASP A 50 -4.46 10.22 -29.51
C ASP A 50 -4.29 10.52 -31.01
N GLY A 51 -3.55 9.67 -31.71
CA GLY A 51 -3.38 9.78 -33.15
C GLY A 51 -2.58 10.99 -33.61
N ASN A 52 -1.78 11.61 -32.73
CA ASN A 52 -1.13 12.88 -33.07
C ASN A 52 0.26 12.73 -33.65
N CYS A 53 1.01 11.66 -33.36
CA CYS A 53 2.39 11.54 -33.86
C CYS A 53 2.45 11.05 -35.30
N ARG A 54 1.45 10.35 -35.76
CA ARG A 54 1.32 9.82 -37.12
C ARG A 54 2.41 8.81 -37.49
N ALA A 55 3.09 8.22 -36.52
CA ALA A 55 4.06 7.16 -36.80
C ALA A 55 3.38 5.85 -37.21
N CYS A 56 2.10 5.70 -37.04
CA CYS A 56 1.36 4.45 -37.25
C CYS A 56 0.52 4.47 -38.54
N MET A 57 0.78 5.33 -39.47
CA MET A 57 -0.03 5.51 -40.68
C MET A 57 -0.07 4.25 -41.52
N VAL A 58 -1.27 3.91 -42.01
CA VAL A 58 -1.50 2.78 -42.93
C VAL A 58 -2.32 3.26 -44.10
N GLU A 59 -2.29 2.50 -45.21
CA GLU A 59 -3.10 2.80 -46.39
C GLU A 59 -4.39 1.95 -46.34
N ILE A 60 -5.53 2.60 -46.59
CA ILE A 60 -6.81 1.93 -46.72
C ILE A 60 -7.25 2.09 -48.16
N GLU A 61 -7.46 0.97 -48.84
CA GLU A 61 -7.81 0.96 -50.26
C GLU A 61 -9.08 1.74 -50.48
N GLY A 62 -9.07 2.66 -51.44
CA GLY A 62 -10.22 3.48 -51.75
C GLY A 62 -10.27 4.79 -51.01
N GLU A 63 -9.39 5.01 -50.02
CA GLU A 63 -9.34 6.28 -49.28
C GLU A 63 -8.23 7.16 -49.84
N ARG A 64 -8.50 8.45 -49.87
CA ARG A 64 -7.60 9.43 -50.46
C ARG A 64 -6.36 9.65 -49.59
N VAL A 65 -6.53 9.56 -48.25
CA VAL A 65 -5.43 9.86 -47.32
C VAL A 65 -5.12 8.63 -46.49
N LEU A 66 -3.93 8.60 -45.95
CA LEU A 66 -3.52 7.54 -45.02
C LEU A 66 -4.23 7.71 -43.68
N ALA A 67 -4.42 6.62 -42.97
CA ALA A 67 -5.10 6.61 -41.68
C ALA A 67 -4.15 6.30 -40.55
N ALA A 68 -4.37 6.93 -39.41
CA ALA A 68 -3.66 6.59 -38.17
C ALA A 68 -4.25 5.30 -37.61
N SER A 69 -3.52 4.21 -37.71
CA SER A 69 -4.02 2.89 -37.33
C SER A 69 -4.35 2.77 -35.84
N CYS A 70 -3.71 3.57 -34.99
CA CYS A 70 -3.92 3.50 -33.55
C CYS A 70 -5.29 4.04 -33.11
N ILE A 71 -6.00 4.82 -33.98
CA ILE A 71 -7.32 5.36 -33.66
C ILE A 71 -8.40 4.86 -34.62
N ARG A 72 -8.03 4.33 -35.77
CA ARG A 72 -9.00 3.93 -36.79
C ARG A 72 -9.53 2.53 -36.49
N GLU A 73 -10.84 2.42 -36.34
CA GLU A 73 -11.50 1.12 -36.18
C GLU A 73 -11.76 0.50 -37.54
N PRO A 74 -11.55 -0.82 -37.72
CA PRO A 74 -11.86 -1.48 -38.98
C PRO A 74 -13.35 -1.47 -39.26
N GLN A 75 -13.69 -1.46 -40.56
CA GLN A 75 -15.07 -1.60 -41.05
C GLN A 75 -15.17 -2.84 -41.93
N PRO A 76 -16.39 -3.41 -42.05
CA PRO A 76 -16.52 -4.64 -42.85
C PRO A 76 -15.99 -4.46 -44.25
N GLY A 77 -15.15 -5.40 -44.68
CA GLY A 77 -14.60 -5.42 -46.04
C GLY A 77 -13.46 -4.42 -46.28
N MET A 78 -13.05 -3.70 -45.28
CA MET A 78 -11.91 -2.76 -45.43
C MET A 78 -10.69 -3.50 -45.92
N VAL A 79 -9.90 -2.88 -46.77
CA VAL A 79 -8.63 -3.44 -47.24
C VAL A 79 -7.50 -2.54 -46.71
N VAL A 80 -6.75 -3.04 -45.74
CA VAL A 80 -5.66 -2.29 -45.08
C VAL A 80 -4.33 -2.82 -45.56
N LYS A 81 -3.45 -1.89 -45.95
CA LYS A 81 -2.10 -2.21 -46.35
C LYS A 81 -1.14 -1.47 -45.43
N SER A 82 -0.50 -2.21 -44.55
CA SER A 82 0.43 -1.63 -43.59
C SER A 82 1.82 -1.44 -44.18
N ALA A 83 2.14 -2.11 -45.28
CA ALA A 83 3.47 -2.09 -45.88
C ALA A 83 3.46 -1.62 -47.34
N SER A 84 2.44 -0.87 -47.74
CA SER A 84 2.46 -0.26 -49.07
C SER A 84 3.58 0.76 -49.17
N ASP A 85 4.07 0.99 -50.38
CA ASP A 85 5.13 2.01 -50.59
C ASP A 85 4.73 3.35 -50.01
N ARG A 86 3.46 3.71 -50.19
CA ARG A 86 2.96 5.00 -49.71
C ARG A 86 2.97 5.06 -48.18
N ALA A 87 2.51 4.01 -47.51
CA ALA A 87 2.50 3.98 -46.05
C ALA A 87 3.89 3.97 -45.47
N VAL A 88 4.77 3.14 -46.04
CA VAL A 88 6.16 3.05 -45.58
C VAL A 88 6.89 4.39 -45.74
N THR A 89 6.72 5.03 -46.91
CA THR A 89 7.35 6.32 -47.17
C THR A 89 6.87 7.38 -46.19
N ALA A 90 5.56 7.44 -45.96
CA ALA A 90 4.99 8.41 -45.04
C ALA A 90 5.52 8.22 -43.62
N ARG A 91 5.51 6.97 -43.13
CA ARG A 91 6.01 6.68 -41.77
C ARG A 91 7.50 7.04 -41.64
N LYS A 92 8.30 6.74 -42.70
CA LYS A 92 9.72 7.07 -42.66
C LYS A 92 9.92 8.59 -42.59
N LEU A 93 9.15 9.36 -43.37
CA LEU A 93 9.27 10.82 -43.34
C LEU A 93 8.81 11.39 -42.01
N VAL A 94 7.74 10.84 -41.41
CA VAL A 94 7.31 11.26 -40.10
C VAL A 94 8.42 11.00 -39.07
N MET A 95 9.01 9.82 -39.13
CA MET A 95 10.10 9.49 -38.21
C MET A 95 11.29 10.42 -38.40
N GLU A 96 11.62 10.73 -39.65
CA GLU A 96 12.72 11.65 -39.97
C GLU A 96 12.46 13.06 -39.39
N LEU A 97 11.22 13.53 -39.49
CA LEU A 97 10.85 14.82 -38.92
C LEU A 97 10.96 14.80 -37.38
N LEU A 98 10.53 13.70 -36.74
CA LEU A 98 10.65 13.56 -35.29
C LEU A 98 12.12 13.55 -34.86
N VAL A 99 12.96 12.81 -35.59
CA VAL A 99 14.39 12.72 -35.30
C VAL A 99 15.07 14.08 -35.45
N ALA A 100 14.58 14.94 -36.34
CA ALA A 100 15.16 16.26 -36.57
C ALA A 100 15.31 17.06 -35.27
N ASP A 101 14.39 16.91 -34.36
CA ASP A 101 14.37 17.70 -33.13
C ASP A 101 15.06 16.99 -31.94
N GLN A 102 15.57 15.76 -32.14
CA GLN A 102 16.16 14.99 -31.05
C GLN A 102 17.64 15.29 -30.87
N PRO A 103 18.18 15.18 -29.64
CA PRO A 103 19.62 15.05 -29.49
C PRO A 103 20.11 13.82 -30.27
N PRO A 104 21.36 13.80 -30.75
CA PRO A 104 21.87 12.60 -31.40
C PRO A 104 21.73 11.37 -30.47
N GLN A 105 21.51 10.18 -31.03
CA GLN A 105 21.27 8.99 -30.23
C GLN A 105 22.41 8.72 -29.24
N GLU A 106 23.67 8.94 -29.63
CA GLU A 106 24.79 8.66 -28.73
C GLU A 106 24.86 9.61 -27.53
N THR A 107 24.15 10.71 -27.55
CA THR A 107 24.07 11.63 -26.41
C THR A 107 22.62 11.77 -25.91
N ALA A 108 21.76 10.90 -26.33
CA ALA A 108 20.34 10.97 -25.97
C ALA A 108 20.11 10.70 -24.47
N HIS A 109 19.03 11.24 -23.96
CA HIS A 109 18.64 11.02 -22.58
C HIS A 109 18.18 9.57 -22.35
N ASP A 110 17.68 8.92 -23.39
CA ASP A 110 17.43 7.48 -23.39
C ASP A 110 17.88 6.93 -24.74
N GLN A 111 19.06 6.35 -24.76
CA GLN A 111 19.66 5.88 -26.02
C GLN A 111 18.90 4.72 -26.64
N ILE A 112 18.00 4.07 -25.89
CA ILE A 112 17.18 2.97 -26.43
C ILE A 112 15.68 3.29 -26.38
N ALA A 113 15.33 4.59 -26.35
CA ALA A 113 13.93 4.99 -26.32
C ALA A 113 13.15 4.37 -27.50
N PRO A 114 11.83 4.16 -27.32
CA PRO A 114 11.01 3.69 -28.45
C PRO A 114 11.21 4.47 -29.74
N LEU A 115 11.41 5.78 -29.66
CA LEU A 115 11.66 6.58 -30.86
C LEU A 115 12.88 6.05 -31.63
N TRP A 116 13.98 5.76 -30.93
CA TRP A 116 15.19 5.25 -31.61
C TRP A 116 14.98 3.83 -32.12
N HIS A 117 14.23 3.02 -31.37
CA HIS A 117 13.92 1.67 -31.85
C HIS A 117 13.18 1.70 -33.19
N PHE A 118 12.14 2.55 -33.30
CA PHE A 118 11.39 2.65 -34.54
C PHE A 118 12.16 3.38 -35.64
N ALA A 119 12.97 4.38 -35.28
CA ALA A 119 13.81 5.05 -36.26
C ALA A 119 14.80 4.07 -36.91
N GLU A 120 15.47 3.28 -36.09
CA GLU A 120 16.40 2.26 -36.57
C GLU A 120 15.71 1.26 -37.50
N ALA A 121 14.53 0.79 -37.10
CA ALA A 121 13.77 -0.18 -37.90
C ALA A 121 13.39 0.38 -39.28
N GLN A 122 13.32 1.72 -39.41
CA GLN A 122 12.95 2.35 -40.66
C GLN A 122 14.18 2.93 -41.39
N GLY A 123 15.40 2.68 -40.89
CA GLY A 123 16.62 3.15 -41.51
C GLY A 123 16.84 4.64 -41.35
N VAL A 124 16.29 5.25 -40.28
CA VAL A 124 16.45 6.69 -40.02
C VAL A 124 17.42 6.88 -38.86
N ALA A 125 18.67 7.21 -39.16
CA ALA A 125 19.68 7.46 -38.15
C ALA A 125 19.81 8.96 -37.87
N GLN A 126 19.50 9.78 -38.84
CA GLN A 126 19.58 11.25 -38.72
C GLN A 126 18.59 11.87 -39.71
N SER A 127 18.35 13.15 -39.57
CA SER A 127 17.33 13.83 -40.35
C SER A 127 17.96 14.77 -41.38
N ARG A 128 17.33 14.89 -42.55
CA ARG A 128 17.65 15.91 -43.54
C ARG A 128 17.07 17.27 -43.18
N PHE A 129 16.13 17.29 -42.23
CA PHE A 129 15.41 18.52 -41.87
C PHE A 129 16.10 19.22 -40.71
N PRO A 130 16.02 20.56 -40.66
CA PRO A 130 16.60 21.29 -39.53
C PRO A 130 15.76 21.08 -38.26
N SER A 131 16.44 21.18 -37.12
CA SER A 131 15.75 21.13 -35.82
C SER A 131 14.97 22.40 -35.57
N ARG A 132 13.81 22.32 -35.00
CA ARG A 132 13.07 23.50 -34.55
C ARG A 132 13.74 24.18 -33.36
N PHE A 133 14.72 23.52 -32.76
CA PHE A 133 15.41 24.03 -31.56
C PHE A 133 16.73 24.68 -31.86
N GLU A 134 17.03 24.96 -33.11
CA GLU A 134 18.31 25.62 -33.50
C GLU A 134 18.49 27.01 -32.88
N ALA A 135 17.38 27.75 -32.72
CA ALA A 135 17.43 29.12 -32.25
C ALA A 135 17.11 29.28 -30.77
N GLU A 136 16.63 28.28 -30.12
CA GLU A 136 16.16 28.38 -28.73
C GLU A 136 16.40 27.08 -27.98
N THR A 137 16.97 27.17 -26.77
CA THR A 137 17.22 26.00 -25.93
C THR A 137 15.90 25.52 -25.37
N PRO A 138 15.57 24.25 -25.55
CA PRO A 138 14.33 23.70 -24.96
C PRO A 138 14.36 23.67 -23.44
N HIS A 139 13.20 23.67 -22.84
CA HIS A 139 13.04 23.67 -21.40
C HIS A 139 13.70 22.45 -20.73
N GLN A 140 14.41 22.72 -19.66
CA GLN A 140 15.03 21.70 -18.84
C GLN A 140 14.60 21.94 -17.39
N ASP A 141 14.23 20.87 -16.68
CA ASP A 141 13.83 20.98 -15.29
C ASP A 141 14.41 19.78 -14.53
N LEU A 142 15.43 20.05 -13.72
CA LEU A 142 16.10 19.03 -12.91
C LEU A 142 15.81 19.23 -11.43
N SER A 143 14.72 19.92 -11.09
CA SER A 143 14.38 20.24 -9.72
C SER A 143 13.93 19.04 -8.90
N HIS A 144 13.29 18.05 -9.53
CA HIS A 144 12.68 16.95 -8.81
C HIS A 144 13.72 15.91 -8.41
N PRO A 145 13.70 15.39 -7.16
CA PRO A 145 14.71 14.40 -6.76
C PRO A 145 14.71 13.10 -7.55
N ALA A 146 13.56 12.70 -8.09
CA ALA A 146 13.41 11.40 -8.76
C ALA A 146 13.43 11.47 -10.28
N MET A 147 13.10 12.61 -10.88
CA MET A 147 12.78 12.67 -12.30
C MET A 147 13.48 13.82 -12.97
N ALA A 148 13.99 13.57 -14.19
CA ALA A 148 14.65 14.57 -15.02
C ALA A 148 13.75 14.93 -16.20
N VAL A 149 13.60 16.22 -16.47
CA VAL A 149 12.80 16.74 -17.57
C VAL A 149 13.73 17.44 -18.55
N ASN A 150 13.84 16.93 -19.79
CA ASN A 150 14.69 17.48 -20.83
C ASN A 150 13.86 17.54 -22.12
N LEU A 151 13.22 18.67 -22.36
CA LEU A 151 12.25 18.77 -23.45
C LEU A 151 12.90 18.96 -24.83
N ASP A 152 14.24 18.96 -24.92
CA ASP A 152 14.88 18.84 -26.22
C ASP A 152 14.62 17.51 -26.91
N ALA A 153 14.12 16.51 -26.14
CA ALA A 153 13.71 15.24 -26.72
C ALA A 153 12.19 15.09 -26.85
N CYS A 154 11.42 16.07 -26.43
CA CYS A 154 9.97 16.00 -26.41
C CYS A 154 9.37 16.07 -27.82
N ILE A 155 8.44 15.17 -28.15
CA ILE A 155 7.74 15.19 -29.44
C ILE A 155 6.27 15.63 -29.27
N ALA A 156 5.93 16.17 -28.12
CA ALA A 156 4.57 16.67 -27.81
C ALA A 156 3.49 15.62 -28.06
N CYS A 157 3.74 14.39 -27.68
CA CYS A 157 2.82 13.27 -27.95
C CYS A 157 1.66 13.16 -26.97
N ASN A 158 1.64 13.96 -25.91
CA ASN A 158 0.59 13.96 -24.89
C ASN A 158 0.57 12.72 -23.98
N LEU A 159 1.50 11.79 -24.12
CA LEU A 159 1.45 10.58 -23.25
C LEU A 159 1.61 10.92 -21.78
N CYS A 160 2.51 11.84 -21.45
CA CYS A 160 2.71 12.23 -20.04
C CYS A 160 1.46 12.90 -19.47
N ALA A 161 0.81 13.74 -20.25
CA ALA A 161 -0.43 14.38 -19.79
C ALA A 161 -1.55 13.34 -19.59
N ARG A 162 -1.68 12.39 -20.52
CA ARG A 162 -2.67 11.33 -20.37
C ARG A 162 -2.35 10.41 -19.21
N ALA A 163 -1.07 10.10 -18.99
CA ALA A 163 -0.66 9.30 -17.84
C ALA A 163 -1.09 9.96 -16.53
N CYS A 164 -0.92 11.27 -16.46
CA CYS A 164 -1.23 12.03 -15.25
C CYS A 164 -2.74 12.26 -15.08
N ARG A 165 -3.44 12.54 -16.18
CA ARG A 165 -4.87 12.87 -16.15
C ARG A 165 -5.76 11.64 -16.11
N ASP A 166 -5.48 10.64 -16.96
CA ASP A 166 -6.39 9.53 -17.18
C ASP A 166 -6.02 8.28 -16.41
N VAL A 167 -4.72 7.99 -16.25
CA VAL A 167 -4.29 6.75 -15.62
C VAL A 167 -4.18 6.92 -14.11
N GLN A 168 -3.36 7.87 -13.66
CA GLN A 168 -3.16 8.10 -12.22
C GLN A 168 -4.12 9.14 -11.64
N VAL A 169 -4.76 9.92 -12.48
CA VAL A 169 -5.78 10.91 -12.14
C VAL A 169 -5.28 11.91 -11.10
N ASN A 170 -4.12 12.50 -11.38
CA ASN A 170 -3.54 13.53 -10.52
C ASN A 170 -3.69 14.93 -11.09
N ASP A 171 -3.86 15.05 -12.41
CA ASP A 171 -4.14 16.31 -13.10
C ASP A 171 -3.08 17.39 -12.86
N VAL A 172 -1.80 16.99 -12.83
CA VAL A 172 -0.69 17.93 -12.65
C VAL A 172 -0.14 18.38 -14.01
N ILE A 173 0.01 17.42 -14.94
CA ILE A 173 0.61 17.72 -16.25
C ILE A 173 -0.48 18.09 -17.23
N GLY A 174 -0.32 19.26 -17.83
CA GLY A 174 -1.12 19.69 -18.98
C GLY A 174 -0.20 20.10 -20.10
N MET A 175 -0.77 20.37 -21.28
CA MET A 175 0.01 20.89 -22.40
C MET A 175 -0.19 22.39 -22.45
N GLY A 176 0.93 23.09 -22.36
CA GLY A 176 0.94 24.56 -22.40
C GLY A 176 1.44 25.10 -23.71
N PHE A 177 1.10 26.36 -23.97
CA PHE A 177 1.58 27.12 -25.11
C PHE A 177 1.08 26.53 -26.45
N ARG A 178 1.61 26.97 -27.54
CA ARG A 178 1.20 26.51 -28.88
C ARG A 178 2.31 26.68 -29.90
N GLY A 179 2.14 26.00 -31.01
CA GLY A 179 3.15 26.05 -32.10
C GLY A 179 4.43 25.41 -31.64
N ASP A 180 5.53 26.05 -31.95
CA ASP A 180 6.85 25.56 -31.58
C ASP A 180 7.07 25.50 -30.08
N HIS A 181 6.29 26.26 -29.32
CA HIS A 181 6.44 26.32 -27.87
C HIS A 181 5.56 25.33 -27.14
N HIS A 182 4.74 24.55 -27.86
CA HIS A 182 3.82 23.58 -27.26
C HIS A 182 4.61 22.53 -26.50
N ARG A 183 4.33 22.41 -25.20
CA ARG A 183 5.09 21.49 -24.33
C ARG A 183 4.29 21.14 -23.08
N PRO A 184 4.67 20.02 -22.43
CA PRO A 184 4.06 19.72 -21.14
C PRO A 184 4.52 20.72 -20.07
N ILE A 185 3.58 21.08 -19.19
CA ILE A 185 3.85 21.95 -18.05
C ILE A 185 3.28 21.28 -16.79
N PHE A 186 3.85 21.62 -15.65
CA PHE A 186 3.40 21.12 -14.33
C PHE A 186 2.62 22.24 -13.65
N ASP A 187 1.33 21.98 -13.34
CA ASP A 187 0.43 22.96 -12.76
C ASP A 187 0.40 24.23 -13.62
N LEU A 188 0.84 25.37 -13.10
CA LEU A 188 0.84 26.64 -13.84
C LEU A 188 2.24 26.95 -14.42
N ASP A 189 2.92 25.91 -14.90
CA ASP A 189 4.29 25.98 -15.41
C ASP A 189 5.30 26.17 -14.26
N ASP A 190 5.01 25.55 -13.13
CA ASP A 190 5.92 25.53 -11.99
C ASP A 190 7.04 24.54 -12.22
N ALA A 191 8.16 24.70 -11.51
CA ALA A 191 9.17 23.66 -11.46
C ALA A 191 8.52 22.38 -10.91
N MET A 192 8.91 21.23 -11.45
CA MET A 192 8.27 19.97 -11.07
C MET A 192 8.29 19.74 -9.55
N ALA A 193 9.42 20.04 -8.89
CA ALA A 193 9.53 19.86 -7.45
C ALA A 193 8.63 20.80 -6.65
N ASP A 194 8.23 21.92 -7.23
CA ASP A 194 7.36 22.90 -6.56
C ASP A 194 5.89 22.72 -6.91
N SER A 195 5.60 21.80 -7.83
CA SER A 195 4.24 21.56 -8.28
C SER A 195 3.50 20.62 -7.30
N THR A 196 2.23 20.35 -7.60
CA THR A 196 1.45 19.38 -6.82
C THR A 196 1.69 17.95 -7.25
N CYS A 197 2.74 17.69 -8.03
CA CYS A 197 3.14 16.36 -8.47
C CYS A 197 3.35 15.43 -7.27
N VAL A 198 2.76 14.24 -7.34
CA VAL A 198 2.88 13.24 -6.28
C VAL A 198 3.97 12.20 -6.61
N ALA A 199 4.76 12.46 -7.64
CA ALA A 199 5.92 11.64 -8.01
C ALA A 199 5.59 10.17 -8.30
N CYS A 200 4.43 9.91 -8.86
CA CYS A 200 4.08 8.53 -9.21
C CYS A 200 4.92 7.98 -10.36
N GLY A 201 5.47 8.86 -11.20
CA GLY A 201 6.37 8.46 -12.28
C GLY A 201 5.70 7.81 -13.48
N GLU A 202 4.39 7.82 -13.56
CA GLU A 202 3.70 7.22 -14.72
C GLU A 202 4.07 7.95 -16.01
N CYS A 203 4.21 9.26 -15.94
CA CYS A 203 4.63 10.08 -17.09
C CYS A 203 6.02 9.68 -17.58
N VAL A 204 6.91 9.37 -16.65
CA VAL A 204 8.26 8.93 -16.99
C VAL A 204 8.21 7.56 -17.67
N ALA A 205 7.41 6.66 -17.14
CA ALA A 205 7.25 5.32 -17.74
C ALA A 205 6.61 5.40 -19.13
N ALA A 206 5.75 6.37 -19.34
CA ALA A 206 5.03 6.52 -20.63
C ALA A 206 5.83 7.23 -21.71
N CYS A 207 6.83 8.04 -21.35
CA CYS A 207 7.53 8.89 -22.31
C CYS A 207 8.31 8.06 -23.34
N PRO A 208 8.05 8.25 -24.64
CA PRO A 208 8.68 7.39 -25.66
C PRO A 208 10.01 7.91 -26.17
N THR A 209 10.57 9.01 -25.63
CA THR A 209 11.74 9.66 -26.20
C THR A 209 12.86 9.93 -25.20
N GLY A 210 12.63 9.78 -23.91
CA GLY A 210 13.62 10.15 -22.91
C GLY A 210 13.51 11.58 -22.44
N ALA A 211 12.51 12.33 -22.90
CA ALA A 211 12.27 13.68 -22.40
C ALA A 211 11.98 13.67 -20.89
N LEU A 212 11.34 12.62 -20.41
CA LEU A 212 11.12 12.38 -18.99
C LEU A 212 11.81 11.06 -18.63
N MET A 213 12.72 11.13 -17.67
CA MET A 213 13.52 9.96 -17.29
C MET A 213 13.62 9.84 -15.77
N PRO A 214 13.77 8.62 -15.25
CA PRO A 214 14.21 8.50 -13.86
C PRO A 214 15.62 9.05 -13.72
N LYS A 215 15.86 9.87 -12.71
CA LYS A 215 17.21 10.41 -12.48
C LYS A 215 18.26 9.32 -12.25
N SER A 216 17.84 8.16 -11.75
CA SER A 216 18.77 7.09 -11.43
C SER A 216 19.52 6.52 -12.63
N ILE A 217 19.03 6.77 -13.85
CA ILE A 217 19.63 6.20 -15.06
C ILE A 217 20.08 7.28 -16.06
N VAL A 218 20.22 8.51 -15.58
CA VAL A 218 20.69 9.64 -16.40
C VAL A 218 21.88 10.25 -15.67
N ASP A 219 22.97 10.51 -16.43
CA ASP A 219 24.13 11.18 -15.84
C ASP A 219 23.76 12.60 -15.41
N ALA A 220 24.12 12.96 -14.18
CA ALA A 220 23.67 14.22 -13.59
C ALA A 220 24.19 15.45 -14.35
N GLU A 221 25.41 15.38 -14.91
CA GLU A 221 26.01 16.52 -15.61
C GLU A 221 25.63 16.57 -17.08
N THR A 222 25.75 15.44 -17.77
CA THR A 222 25.54 15.39 -19.22
C THR A 222 24.10 15.14 -19.63
N GLN A 223 23.30 14.59 -18.71
CA GLN A 223 21.92 14.15 -18.97
C GLN A 223 21.87 13.11 -20.08
N ILE A 224 22.95 12.35 -20.28
CA ILE A 224 22.96 11.19 -21.18
C ILE A 224 22.54 9.96 -20.36
N GLY A 225 21.66 9.16 -20.92
CA GLY A 225 21.14 8.02 -20.18
C GLY A 225 20.60 6.91 -21.07
N SER A 226 20.14 5.86 -20.41
CA SER A 226 19.58 4.72 -21.12
C SER A 226 18.73 3.88 -20.16
N ARG A 227 17.61 3.38 -20.67
CA ARG A 227 16.79 2.40 -19.94
C ARG A 227 17.31 0.96 -20.10
N ALA A 228 18.42 0.77 -20.81
CA ALA A 228 18.97 -0.57 -21.01
C ALA A 228 19.41 -1.19 -19.68
N VAL A 229 19.10 -2.46 -19.50
CA VAL A 229 19.44 -3.20 -18.27
C VAL A 229 20.00 -4.58 -18.61
N ASP A 230 20.71 -5.17 -17.65
CA ASP A 230 21.29 -6.49 -17.84
C ASP A 230 20.23 -7.58 -17.71
N ARG A 231 19.28 -7.39 -16.81
CA ARG A 231 18.18 -8.34 -16.60
C ARG A 231 17.03 -7.65 -15.87
N GLU A 232 15.89 -8.33 -15.90
CA GLU A 232 14.68 -7.88 -15.23
C GLU A 232 14.20 -9.01 -14.33
N VAL A 233 13.65 -8.65 -13.17
CA VAL A 233 13.08 -9.63 -12.23
C VAL A 233 11.69 -9.19 -11.83
N ASP A 234 10.72 -10.05 -12.05
CA ASP A 234 9.33 -9.79 -11.70
C ASP A 234 9.10 -10.10 -10.22
N SER A 235 8.49 -9.17 -9.54
CA SER A 235 8.21 -9.32 -8.12
C SER A 235 6.99 -8.48 -7.73
N VAL A 236 6.86 -8.21 -6.44
CA VAL A 236 5.75 -7.44 -5.87
C VAL A 236 6.34 -6.30 -5.05
N CYS A 237 5.68 -5.15 -5.08
CA CYS A 237 6.13 -3.98 -4.33
C CYS A 237 6.19 -4.27 -2.82
N PRO A 238 7.24 -3.87 -2.12
CA PRO A 238 7.41 -4.20 -0.71
C PRO A 238 6.72 -3.23 0.25
N TYR A 239 5.91 -2.27 -0.24
CA TYR A 239 5.43 -1.21 0.63
C TYR A 239 4.01 -1.46 1.13
N CYS A 240 2.97 -1.15 0.37
CA CYS A 240 1.62 -1.19 0.94
C CYS A 240 0.81 -2.40 0.49
N GLY A 241 -0.36 -2.54 1.10
CA GLY A 241 -1.25 -3.66 0.87
C GLY A 241 -1.94 -3.69 -0.49
N VAL A 242 -1.73 -2.70 -1.34
CA VAL A 242 -2.22 -2.79 -2.73
C VAL A 242 -1.60 -3.99 -3.41
N GLY A 243 -0.32 -4.26 -3.14
CA GLY A 243 0.34 -5.42 -3.74
C GLY A 243 0.63 -5.23 -5.22
N CYS A 244 1.12 -4.05 -5.60
CA CYS A 244 1.45 -3.76 -6.99
C CYS A 244 2.50 -4.72 -7.50
N GLN A 245 2.26 -5.33 -8.67
CA GLN A 245 3.30 -6.12 -9.32
C GLN A 245 4.28 -5.20 -10.01
N ILE A 246 5.56 -5.50 -9.85
CA ILE A 246 6.64 -4.67 -10.33
C ILE A 246 7.67 -5.51 -11.07
N SER A 247 8.51 -4.82 -11.83
CA SER A 247 9.68 -5.39 -12.46
C SER A 247 10.90 -4.61 -12.00
N TYR A 248 11.83 -5.29 -11.34
CA TYR A 248 13.11 -4.71 -10.99
C TYR A 248 14.01 -4.72 -12.21
N LYS A 249 14.56 -3.57 -12.58
CA LYS A 249 15.46 -3.41 -13.71
C LYS A 249 16.88 -3.32 -13.17
N ILE A 250 17.70 -4.30 -13.50
CA ILE A 250 19.00 -4.50 -12.85
C ILE A 250 20.13 -4.23 -13.84
N ARG A 251 21.07 -3.37 -13.41
CA ARG A 251 22.24 -3.01 -14.21
C ARG A 251 23.44 -2.96 -13.28
N ASP A 252 24.52 -3.65 -13.67
CA ASP A 252 25.78 -3.67 -12.93
C ASP A 252 25.60 -4.12 -11.48
N GLY A 253 24.71 -5.10 -11.26
CA GLY A 253 24.51 -5.65 -9.92
C GLY A 253 23.68 -4.81 -8.98
N GLU A 254 23.03 -3.79 -9.48
CA GLU A 254 22.17 -2.92 -8.68
C GLU A 254 20.82 -2.74 -9.36
N ILE A 255 19.80 -2.41 -8.57
CA ILE A 255 18.51 -2.02 -9.13
C ILE A 255 18.67 -0.62 -9.70
N ALA A 256 18.55 -0.48 -11.01
CA ALA A 256 18.68 0.81 -11.68
C ALA A 256 17.39 1.62 -11.63
N TYR A 257 16.26 0.95 -11.84
CA TYR A 257 14.94 1.57 -11.74
C TYR A 257 13.88 0.47 -11.66
N VAL A 258 12.64 0.87 -11.42
CA VAL A 258 11.52 -0.06 -11.24
C VAL A 258 10.36 0.38 -12.12
N GLU A 259 9.70 -0.58 -12.75
CA GLU A 259 8.47 -0.31 -13.49
C GLU A 259 7.35 -1.22 -13.01
N GLY A 260 6.11 -0.77 -13.20
CA GLY A 260 4.95 -1.59 -12.89
C GLY A 260 4.74 -2.67 -13.95
N ARG A 261 4.15 -3.80 -13.50
CA ARG A 261 3.69 -4.87 -14.39
C ARG A 261 2.17 -4.86 -14.44
N ASP A 262 1.62 -5.59 -15.40
CA ASP A 262 0.16 -5.71 -15.56
C ASP A 262 -0.40 -6.69 -14.52
N GLY A 263 -0.30 -6.33 -13.25
CA GLY A 263 -0.84 -7.13 -12.16
C GLY A 263 -2.31 -6.85 -11.92
N PRO A 264 -3.01 -7.77 -11.25
CA PRO A 264 -4.46 -7.60 -11.05
C PRO A 264 -4.83 -6.44 -10.14
N ALA A 265 -3.91 -5.99 -9.30
CA ALA A 265 -4.18 -4.90 -8.37
C ALA A 265 -3.78 -3.54 -8.92
N ASN A 266 -2.82 -3.47 -9.83
CA ASN A 266 -2.25 -2.18 -10.22
C ASN A 266 -2.29 -1.88 -11.72
N GLU A 267 -2.43 -2.86 -12.58
CA GLU A 267 -2.47 -2.63 -14.03
C GLU A 267 -1.39 -1.64 -14.47
N ASN A 268 -0.14 -1.98 -14.19
CA ASN A 268 1.08 -1.22 -14.52
C ASN A 268 1.28 0.07 -13.69
N ARG A 269 0.34 0.47 -12.85
CA ARG A 269 0.45 1.70 -12.07
C ARG A 269 1.35 1.51 -10.86
N LEU A 270 2.06 2.56 -10.48
CA LEU A 270 2.84 2.58 -9.24
C LEU A 270 2.69 3.94 -8.58
N CYS A 271 3.10 4.03 -7.31
CA CYS A 271 3.21 5.30 -6.60
C CYS A 271 4.69 5.63 -6.39
N VAL A 272 4.95 6.75 -5.74
CA VAL A 272 6.32 7.22 -5.52
C VAL A 272 7.16 6.17 -4.79
N LYS A 273 6.59 5.47 -3.83
CA LYS A 273 7.34 4.46 -3.05
C LYS A 273 7.71 3.26 -3.90
N GLY A 274 6.74 2.71 -4.63
CA GLY A 274 7.00 1.53 -5.44
C GLY A 274 7.93 1.80 -6.59
N ARG A 275 7.84 2.99 -7.18
CA ARG A 275 8.67 3.32 -8.34
C ARG A 275 10.05 3.82 -7.96
N PHE A 276 10.19 4.61 -6.90
CA PHE A 276 11.44 5.30 -6.59
C PHE A 276 12.04 4.95 -5.24
N GLY A 277 11.35 4.14 -4.44
CA GLY A 277 11.81 3.82 -3.08
C GLY A 277 12.59 2.52 -2.97
N PHE A 278 13.39 2.19 -3.98
CA PHE A 278 14.06 0.88 -4.04
C PHE A 278 15.47 0.88 -3.45
N ASP A 279 16.10 2.04 -3.30
CA ASP A 279 17.54 2.06 -3.00
C ASP A 279 17.87 1.98 -1.51
N TYR A 280 16.88 1.81 -0.63
CA TYR A 280 17.17 1.54 0.77
C TYR A 280 18.02 0.27 0.92
N ILE A 281 17.89 -0.67 0.00
CA ILE A 281 18.63 -1.94 0.09
C ILE A 281 20.14 -1.75 -0.05
N SER A 282 20.56 -0.67 -0.69
CA SER A 282 22.00 -0.38 -0.85
C SER A 282 22.49 0.70 0.11
N ASN A 283 21.67 1.11 1.08
CA ASN A 283 22.09 2.08 2.09
C ASN A 283 23.25 1.51 2.91
N PRO A 284 24.30 2.31 3.19
CA PRO A 284 25.47 1.80 3.94
C PRO A 284 25.15 1.30 5.35
N GLU A 285 24.00 1.64 5.91
CA GLU A 285 23.61 1.16 7.24
C GLU A 285 23.05 -0.27 7.23
N ARG A 286 22.95 -0.91 6.05
CA ARG A 286 22.50 -2.30 5.98
C ARG A 286 23.36 -3.20 6.85
N LEU A 287 22.70 -4.06 7.62
CA LEU A 287 23.40 -5.05 8.44
C LEU A 287 23.95 -6.15 7.53
N THR A 288 25.22 -6.51 7.73
CA THR A 288 25.89 -7.52 6.91
C THR A 288 26.46 -8.68 7.71
N ARG A 289 26.57 -8.54 9.02
CA ARG A 289 27.09 -9.59 9.91
C ARG A 289 26.23 -9.71 11.15
N PRO A 290 26.09 -10.90 11.74
CA PRO A 290 25.44 -11.02 13.03
C PRO A 290 26.17 -10.21 14.08
N LEU A 291 25.42 -9.65 15.01
CA LEU A 291 25.95 -8.81 16.08
C LEU A 291 25.55 -9.38 17.43
N ILE A 292 26.47 -9.35 18.36
CA ILE A 292 26.22 -9.72 19.74
C ILE A 292 26.57 -8.51 20.62
N ARG A 293 25.67 -8.16 21.55
CA ARG A 293 25.91 -7.00 22.42
C ARG A 293 27.18 -7.22 23.28
N ARG A 294 28.03 -6.20 23.34
CA ARG A 294 29.21 -6.23 24.17
C ARG A 294 28.81 -6.28 25.65
N GLU A 295 29.60 -6.99 26.45
CA GLU A 295 29.35 -7.09 27.88
C GLU A 295 29.29 -5.69 28.47
N ASN A 296 28.24 -5.42 29.26
CA ASN A 296 28.03 -4.17 29.98
C ASN A 296 27.72 -2.97 29.06
N ALA A 297 27.48 -3.17 27.76
CA ALA A 297 27.04 -2.07 26.91
C ALA A 297 25.59 -1.70 27.26
N PRO A 298 25.30 -0.42 27.53
CA PRO A 298 23.98 -0.04 27.99
C PRO A 298 22.96 -0.16 26.84
N LYS A 299 21.74 -0.51 27.22
CA LYS A 299 20.61 -0.62 26.25
C LYS A 299 19.85 0.69 26.19
N GLY A 300 19.64 1.20 24.98
CA GLY A 300 18.91 2.44 24.77
C GLY A 300 19.07 2.91 23.34
N LEU A 301 18.54 4.10 23.05
CA LEU A 301 18.71 4.74 21.73
C LEU A 301 20.06 5.49 21.71
N ASN A 302 21.11 4.79 22.04
CA ASN A 302 22.45 5.36 22.20
C ASN A 302 23.46 4.76 21.23
N VAL A 303 22.97 4.10 20.19
CA VAL A 303 23.83 3.46 19.19
C VAL A 303 23.64 4.17 17.86
N ASP A 304 24.74 4.52 17.21
CA ASP A 304 24.69 5.06 15.86
C ASP A 304 24.46 3.89 14.89
N PRO A 305 23.36 3.87 14.15
CA PRO A 305 23.12 2.75 13.21
C PRO A 305 24.18 2.63 12.12
N ALA A 306 24.94 3.71 11.85
CA ALA A 306 26.05 3.65 10.90
C ALA A 306 27.31 3.06 11.53
N ASN A 307 27.37 2.96 12.86
CA ASN A 307 28.53 2.42 13.56
C ASN A 307 28.08 1.61 14.78
N PRO A 308 27.49 0.42 14.56
CA PRO A 308 26.98 -0.35 15.70
C PRO A 308 28.04 -0.98 16.57
N LEU A 309 29.32 -1.00 16.14
CA LEU A 309 30.38 -1.72 16.86
C LEU A 309 30.79 -1.04 18.14
N THR A 310 30.30 0.15 18.44
CA THR A 310 30.49 0.75 19.78
C THR A 310 29.80 -0.06 20.87
N HIS A 311 28.65 -0.68 20.56
CA HIS A 311 27.85 -1.42 21.54
C HIS A 311 27.74 -2.91 21.22
N PHE A 312 28.13 -3.31 20.02
CA PHE A 312 28.03 -4.69 19.55
C PHE A 312 29.38 -5.15 19.01
N ARG A 313 29.56 -6.46 18.95
CA ARG A 313 30.69 -7.05 18.22
C ARG A 313 30.16 -7.96 17.13
N GLU A 314 30.89 -8.08 16.05
CA GLU A 314 30.52 -9.01 14.97
C GLU A 314 30.74 -10.45 15.42
N ALA A 315 29.91 -11.35 14.93
CA ALA A 315 29.98 -12.76 15.27
C ALA A 315 29.66 -13.62 14.05
N SER A 316 30.03 -14.89 14.12
CA SER A 316 29.59 -15.84 13.10
C SER A 316 28.12 -16.16 13.29
N TRP A 317 27.50 -16.68 12.25
CA TRP A 317 26.11 -17.14 12.33
C TRP A 317 25.97 -18.24 13.40
N ASP A 318 26.91 -19.16 13.47
CA ASP A 318 26.83 -20.25 14.43
C ASP A 318 26.85 -19.71 15.86
N GLU A 319 27.74 -18.77 16.15
CA GLU A 319 27.80 -18.18 17.48
C GLU A 319 26.53 -17.40 17.80
N ALA A 320 26.05 -16.58 16.84
CA ALA A 320 24.89 -15.73 17.08
C ALA A 320 23.63 -16.57 17.30
N LEU A 321 23.41 -17.59 16.47
CA LEU A 321 22.25 -18.45 16.63
C LEU A 321 22.33 -19.30 17.89
N THR A 322 23.51 -19.78 18.23
CA THR A 322 23.70 -20.53 19.47
C THR A 322 23.37 -19.65 20.69
N ARG A 323 23.88 -18.42 20.70
CA ARG A 323 23.63 -17.51 21.82
C ARG A 323 22.14 -17.08 21.85
N ALA A 324 21.52 -16.87 20.70
CA ALA A 324 20.10 -16.54 20.63
C ALA A 324 19.26 -17.69 21.23
N ALA A 325 19.54 -18.91 20.79
CA ALA A 325 18.79 -20.08 21.28
C ALA A 325 19.04 -20.33 22.76
N GLN A 326 20.29 -20.17 23.22
CA GLN A 326 20.62 -20.37 24.63
C GLN A 326 19.83 -19.42 25.53
N GLY A 327 19.76 -18.14 25.17
CA GLY A 327 19.01 -17.17 25.95
C GLY A 327 17.53 -17.46 26.04
N LEU A 328 16.93 -17.85 24.90
CA LEU A 328 15.52 -18.19 24.86
C LEU A 328 15.25 -19.47 25.68
N ASN A 329 16.08 -20.48 25.52
CA ASN A 329 15.93 -21.75 26.29
C ASN A 329 16.16 -21.55 27.78
N ARG A 330 17.13 -20.69 28.16
CA ARG A 330 17.34 -20.36 29.56
C ARG A 330 16.07 -19.74 30.18
N THR A 331 15.48 -18.79 29.49
CA THR A 331 14.27 -18.14 29.96
C THR A 331 13.13 -19.17 30.12
N ARG A 332 12.95 -20.04 29.12
CA ARG A 332 11.95 -21.08 29.20
C ARG A 332 12.17 -21.99 30.40
N LYS A 333 13.39 -22.41 30.61
CA LYS A 333 13.75 -23.31 31.72
C LYS A 333 13.52 -22.64 33.09
N ASP A 334 13.91 -21.39 33.22
CA ASP A 334 13.91 -20.70 34.52
C ASP A 334 12.52 -20.12 34.83
N HIS A 335 11.72 -19.74 33.85
CA HIS A 335 10.47 -19.00 34.03
C HIS A 335 9.28 -19.56 33.30
N GLY A 336 9.47 -20.60 32.47
CA GLY A 336 8.39 -21.18 31.68
C GLY A 336 8.28 -20.54 30.30
N GLY A 337 7.58 -21.23 29.40
CA GLY A 337 7.42 -20.76 28.03
C GLY A 337 6.58 -19.49 27.92
N HIS A 338 5.67 -19.27 28.85
CA HIS A 338 4.84 -18.08 28.83
C HIS A 338 5.62 -16.80 29.18
N ALA A 339 6.87 -16.93 29.61
CA ALA A 339 7.75 -15.79 29.83
C ALA A 339 8.45 -15.34 28.54
N ILE A 340 8.10 -15.95 27.41
CA ILE A 340 8.68 -15.63 26.10
C ILE A 340 7.57 -15.13 25.17
N ALA A 341 7.90 -14.16 24.31
CA ALA A 341 6.99 -13.65 23.31
C ALA A 341 7.74 -13.42 22.01
N GLY A 342 6.98 -13.35 20.89
CA GLY A 342 7.55 -13.04 19.60
C GLY A 342 6.69 -12.02 18.85
N PHE A 343 7.37 -11.07 18.18
CA PHE A 343 6.69 -10.20 17.20
C PHE A 343 7.19 -10.59 15.82
N GLY A 344 6.29 -11.09 14.98
CA GLY A 344 6.59 -11.32 13.57
C GLY A 344 6.22 -10.10 12.75
N SER A 345 6.39 -10.19 11.44
CA SER A 345 6.32 -9.03 10.58
C SER A 345 5.18 -9.09 9.58
N ALA A 346 4.49 -7.96 9.42
CA ALA A 346 3.55 -7.76 8.31
C ALA A 346 4.29 -7.45 7.00
N LYS A 347 5.60 -7.29 7.04
CA LYS A 347 6.45 -7.03 5.86
C LYS A 347 7.07 -8.30 5.32
N GLY A 348 7.05 -9.36 6.07
CA GLY A 348 7.61 -10.64 5.65
C GLY A 348 6.67 -11.41 4.73
N SER A 349 7.16 -12.55 4.24
CA SER A 349 6.37 -13.41 3.37
C SER A 349 5.35 -14.21 4.18
N ASN A 350 4.39 -14.80 3.48
CA ASN A 350 3.44 -15.73 4.08
C ASN A 350 4.17 -16.87 4.78
N GLU A 351 5.20 -17.40 4.13
CA GLU A 351 6.00 -18.52 4.66
C GLU A 351 6.71 -18.11 5.94
N GLU A 352 7.25 -16.89 5.97
CA GLU A 352 7.92 -16.40 7.16
C GLU A 352 6.94 -16.23 8.32
N ALA A 353 5.78 -15.67 8.05
CA ALA A 353 4.76 -15.48 9.09
C ALA A 353 4.30 -16.82 9.65
N TYR A 354 4.08 -17.78 8.76
CA TYR A 354 3.63 -19.12 9.16
C TYR A 354 4.67 -19.82 10.05
N LEU A 355 5.93 -19.82 9.63
CA LEU A 355 6.96 -20.49 10.42
C LEU A 355 7.30 -19.73 11.70
N PHE A 356 7.19 -18.40 11.71
CA PHE A 356 7.48 -17.62 12.90
C PHE A 356 6.49 -17.98 14.02
N GLN A 357 5.19 -17.99 13.71
CA GLN A 357 4.21 -18.34 14.75
C GLN A 357 4.33 -19.80 15.16
N LYS A 358 4.63 -20.67 14.21
CA LYS A 358 4.83 -22.10 14.53
C LYS A 358 6.03 -22.28 15.45
N LEU A 359 7.13 -21.56 15.22
CA LEU A 359 8.33 -21.62 16.06
C LEU A 359 8.00 -21.25 17.50
N ILE A 360 7.33 -20.13 17.70
CA ILE A 360 7.03 -19.67 19.07
C ILE A 360 6.14 -20.68 19.78
N ARG A 361 5.12 -21.19 19.10
CA ARG A 361 4.18 -22.16 19.70
C ARG A 361 4.86 -23.49 19.97
N GLN A 362 5.70 -23.96 19.06
CA GLN A 362 6.36 -25.26 19.21
C GLN A 362 7.50 -25.22 20.22
N ALA A 363 8.36 -24.23 20.12
CA ALA A 363 9.56 -24.18 20.95
C ALA A 363 9.22 -23.86 22.42
N PHE A 364 8.21 -23.05 22.65
CA PHE A 364 7.97 -22.51 23.99
C PHE A 364 6.61 -22.87 24.57
N GLY A 365 5.73 -23.47 23.77
CA GLY A 365 4.41 -23.86 24.27
C GLY A 365 3.52 -22.69 24.65
N THR A 366 3.73 -21.55 24.01
CA THR A 366 2.97 -20.33 24.29
C THR A 366 2.36 -19.78 23.01
N ASN A 367 1.25 -19.07 23.15
CA ASN A 367 0.66 -18.33 22.05
C ASN A 367 0.99 -16.83 22.10
N ASN A 368 2.02 -16.44 22.82
CA ASN A 368 2.46 -15.05 22.89
C ASN A 368 3.18 -14.64 21.62
N VAL A 369 2.42 -14.57 20.54
CA VAL A 369 2.95 -14.16 19.23
C VAL A 369 1.93 -13.24 18.56
N ASP A 370 2.40 -12.11 18.06
CA ASP A 370 1.52 -11.13 17.44
C ASP A 370 2.33 -10.36 16.38
N HIS A 371 1.69 -9.44 15.70
CA HIS A 371 2.37 -8.65 14.69
C HIS A 371 1.63 -7.32 14.46
N CYS A 372 2.03 -6.60 13.44
CA CYS A 372 1.55 -5.25 13.14
C CYS A 372 0.03 -5.14 13.02
N THR A 373 -0.67 -6.21 12.63
CA THR A 373 -2.13 -6.16 12.51
C THR A 373 -2.79 -5.71 13.82
N ARG A 374 -2.14 -6.01 14.96
CA ARG A 374 -2.67 -5.60 16.28
C ARG A 374 -2.72 -4.09 16.42
N LEU A 375 -1.81 -3.38 15.77
CA LEU A 375 -1.76 -1.92 15.79
C LEU A 375 -2.49 -1.32 14.58
N CYS A 376 -3.03 -2.16 13.70
CA CYS A 376 -3.53 -1.75 12.39
C CYS A 376 -5.04 -2.00 12.28
N HIS A 377 -5.45 -3.21 11.89
CA HIS A 377 -6.85 -3.55 11.64
C HIS A 377 -7.43 -4.57 12.60
N ALA A 378 -6.82 -4.77 13.78
CA ALA A 378 -7.31 -5.79 14.71
C ALA A 378 -8.77 -5.57 15.08
N SER A 379 -9.18 -4.32 15.30
CA SER A 379 -10.58 -4.03 15.63
C SER A 379 -11.50 -4.32 14.44
N SER A 380 -11.06 -4.01 13.22
CA SER A 380 -11.84 -4.33 12.02
C SER A 380 -11.97 -5.84 11.84
N VAL A 381 -10.88 -6.59 12.05
CA VAL A 381 -10.92 -8.05 11.96
C VAL A 381 -11.86 -8.62 13.01
N ALA A 382 -11.81 -8.12 14.25
CA ALA A 382 -12.70 -8.58 15.30
C ALA A 382 -14.17 -8.40 14.91
N ALA A 383 -14.51 -7.21 14.39
CA ALA A 383 -15.90 -6.93 13.98
C ALA A 383 -16.31 -7.78 12.77
N LEU A 384 -15.43 -7.94 11.80
CA LEU A 384 -15.72 -8.72 10.61
C LEU A 384 -15.92 -10.21 10.92
N MET A 385 -15.04 -10.77 11.76
CA MET A 385 -15.20 -12.17 12.16
C MET A 385 -16.53 -12.40 12.89
N GLU A 386 -16.90 -11.46 13.76
CA GLU A 386 -18.15 -11.52 14.50
C GLU A 386 -19.36 -11.40 13.56
N GLY A 387 -19.32 -10.42 12.65
CA GLY A 387 -20.48 -10.07 11.82
C GLY A 387 -20.64 -10.94 10.58
N ILE A 388 -19.54 -11.27 9.91
CA ILE A 388 -19.62 -11.98 8.63
C ILE A 388 -18.73 -13.24 8.57
N GLY A 389 -18.01 -13.54 9.65
CA GLY A 389 -17.23 -14.78 9.72
C GLY A 389 -15.94 -14.76 8.90
N SER A 390 -15.46 -13.60 8.50
CA SER A 390 -14.26 -13.50 7.68
C SER A 390 -13.47 -12.26 8.10
N GLY A 391 -12.15 -12.38 8.15
CA GLY A 391 -11.28 -11.27 8.47
C GLY A 391 -10.75 -10.53 7.25
N ALA A 392 -11.25 -10.83 6.06
CA ALA A 392 -10.76 -10.27 4.80
C ALA A 392 -11.87 -9.53 4.06
N VAL A 393 -11.48 -8.80 3.04
CA VAL A 393 -12.40 -8.01 2.22
C VAL A 393 -13.40 -8.91 1.48
N THR A 394 -14.58 -8.38 1.18
CA THR A 394 -15.60 -9.14 0.44
C THR A 394 -15.49 -8.92 -1.07
N ALA A 395 -14.76 -7.90 -1.51
CA ALA A 395 -14.56 -7.59 -2.93
C ALA A 395 -13.26 -6.80 -3.07
N PRO A 396 -12.60 -6.88 -4.24
CA PRO A 396 -11.37 -6.12 -4.45
C PRO A 396 -11.65 -4.62 -4.62
N PHE A 397 -10.64 -3.78 -4.34
CA PHE A 397 -10.84 -2.33 -4.50
C PHE A 397 -11.09 -1.95 -5.95
N THR A 398 -10.63 -2.76 -6.91
CA THR A 398 -10.87 -2.48 -8.32
C THR A 398 -12.36 -2.53 -8.66
N ASP A 399 -13.17 -3.18 -7.84
CA ASP A 399 -14.61 -3.25 -8.04
C ASP A 399 -15.30 -1.90 -7.84
N ALA A 400 -14.59 -0.92 -7.29
CA ALA A 400 -15.11 0.44 -7.20
C ALA A 400 -15.51 1.00 -8.57
N LEU A 401 -14.88 0.51 -9.66
CA LEU A 401 -15.25 0.92 -11.00
C LEU A 401 -16.67 0.51 -11.39
N GLU A 402 -17.24 -0.48 -10.69
CA GLU A 402 -18.61 -0.95 -10.93
C GLU A 402 -19.63 -0.34 -9.97
N SER A 403 -19.17 0.49 -9.02
CA SER A 403 -20.04 1.05 -7.98
C SER A 403 -20.74 2.33 -8.43
N ASP A 404 -21.94 2.56 -7.92
CA ASP A 404 -22.66 3.83 -8.08
C ASP A 404 -22.30 4.80 -6.98
N VAL A 405 -22.07 4.26 -5.78
CA VAL A 405 -21.68 5.03 -4.59
C VAL A 405 -20.48 4.36 -3.94
N ILE A 406 -19.49 5.18 -3.59
CA ILE A 406 -18.28 4.72 -2.91
C ILE A 406 -18.10 5.55 -1.65
N ILE A 407 -18.07 4.89 -0.48
CA ILE A 407 -17.75 5.55 0.78
C ILE A 407 -16.30 5.23 1.12
N VAL A 408 -15.51 6.26 1.39
CA VAL A 408 -14.15 6.12 1.95
C VAL A 408 -14.18 6.81 3.31
N ILE A 409 -14.09 6.05 4.38
CA ILE A 409 -14.20 6.60 5.73
C ILE A 409 -12.95 6.27 6.55
N GLY A 410 -12.40 7.28 7.21
CA GLY A 410 -11.25 7.11 8.08
C GLY A 410 -10.03 6.57 7.37
N ALA A 411 -9.86 6.95 6.10
CA ALA A 411 -8.75 6.47 5.29
C ALA A 411 -8.31 7.58 4.35
N ASN A 412 -7.00 7.62 4.09
CA ASN A 412 -6.43 8.56 3.13
C ASN A 412 -5.71 7.77 2.05
N PRO A 413 -6.46 7.16 1.13
CA PRO A 413 -5.82 6.26 0.16
C PRO A 413 -4.87 6.96 -0.80
N THR A 414 -5.03 8.26 -1.05
CA THR A 414 -4.07 8.96 -1.92
C THR A 414 -2.67 8.99 -1.33
N GLU A 415 -2.53 8.82 -0.01
CA GLU A 415 -1.23 8.74 0.65
C GLU A 415 -0.86 7.32 1.05
N ASN A 416 -1.83 6.54 1.53
CA ASN A 416 -1.55 5.22 2.10
C ASN A 416 -1.68 4.08 1.11
N HIS A 417 -2.53 4.24 0.08
CA HIS A 417 -2.77 3.23 -0.96
C HIS A 417 -2.94 3.95 -2.29
N PRO A 418 -1.89 4.65 -2.77
CA PRO A 418 -2.11 5.58 -3.90
C PRO A 418 -2.63 4.92 -5.18
N VAL A 419 -2.20 3.69 -5.46
CA VAL A 419 -2.68 3.01 -6.67
C VAL A 419 -4.15 2.61 -6.51
N ALA A 420 -4.56 2.15 -5.33
CA ALA A 420 -5.99 1.88 -5.10
C ALA A 420 -6.81 3.16 -5.28
N ALA A 421 -6.28 4.30 -4.85
CA ALA A 421 -6.97 5.58 -5.01
C ALA A 421 -7.23 5.93 -6.47
N THR A 422 -6.39 5.45 -7.41
CA THR A 422 -6.63 5.74 -8.82
C THR A 422 -7.95 5.16 -9.29
N TYR A 423 -8.35 4.01 -8.76
CA TYR A 423 -9.62 3.40 -9.11
C TYR A 423 -10.80 4.20 -8.56
N PHE A 424 -10.67 4.72 -7.33
CA PHE A 424 -11.71 5.57 -6.75
C PHE A 424 -11.86 6.87 -7.55
N LYS A 425 -10.74 7.46 -7.95
CA LYS A 425 -10.74 8.69 -8.73
C LYS A 425 -11.32 8.44 -10.14
N GLN A 426 -10.96 7.33 -10.77
CA GLN A 426 -11.49 6.99 -12.07
C GLN A 426 -13.01 6.73 -12.00
N ALA A 427 -13.46 6.04 -10.97
CA ALA A 427 -14.89 5.79 -10.77
C ALA A 427 -15.66 7.12 -10.62
N ALA A 428 -15.10 8.04 -9.83
CA ALA A 428 -15.73 9.35 -9.62
C ALA A 428 -15.82 10.13 -10.93
N LYS A 429 -14.76 10.11 -11.75
CA LYS A 429 -14.78 10.77 -13.06
C LYS A 429 -15.82 10.15 -13.99
N ALA A 430 -16.08 8.86 -13.84
CA ALA A 430 -17.06 8.15 -14.65
C ALA A 430 -18.49 8.32 -14.15
N GLY A 431 -18.70 9.04 -13.05
CA GLY A 431 -20.04 9.36 -12.55
C GLY A 431 -20.43 8.74 -11.22
N ALA A 432 -19.60 7.90 -10.62
CA ALA A 432 -19.89 7.35 -9.30
C ALA A 432 -19.86 8.48 -8.24
N ARG A 433 -20.74 8.37 -7.27
CA ARG A 433 -20.76 9.34 -6.16
C ARG A 433 -19.75 8.90 -5.12
N LEU A 434 -18.66 9.64 -5.02
CA LEU A 434 -17.59 9.37 -4.05
C LEU A 434 -17.83 10.21 -2.79
N ILE A 435 -18.03 9.54 -1.67
CA ILE A 435 -18.30 10.16 -0.37
C ILE A 435 -17.07 9.92 0.50
N VAL A 436 -16.37 10.99 0.87
CA VAL A 436 -15.21 10.91 1.74
C VAL A 436 -15.61 11.39 3.11
N MET A 437 -15.52 10.51 4.10
CA MET A 437 -15.90 10.80 5.49
C MET A 437 -14.64 10.71 6.36
N ASP A 438 -14.11 11.87 6.73
CA ASP A 438 -12.85 11.92 7.47
C ASP A 438 -12.76 13.23 8.23
N PRO A 439 -12.29 13.22 9.48
CA PRO A 439 -12.06 14.49 10.18
C PRO A 439 -11.09 15.42 9.45
N ARG A 440 -10.17 14.86 8.64
CA ARG A 440 -9.26 15.63 7.79
C ARG A 440 -9.80 15.69 6.36
N GLY A 441 -9.67 16.87 5.72
CA GLY A 441 -10.01 17.01 4.31
C GLY A 441 -8.79 16.73 3.44
N HIS A 442 -8.57 15.48 3.12
CA HIS A 442 -7.37 15.07 2.39
C HIS A 442 -7.52 15.16 0.86
N ALA A 443 -6.47 14.73 0.14
CA ALA A 443 -6.38 14.99 -1.30
C ALA A 443 -7.49 14.36 -2.13
N LEU A 444 -8.12 13.30 -1.64
CA LEU A 444 -9.23 12.67 -2.37
C LEU A 444 -10.42 13.62 -2.52
N ARG A 445 -10.46 14.70 -1.73
CA ARG A 445 -11.53 15.71 -1.81
C ARG A 445 -11.67 16.32 -3.20
N LYS A 446 -10.60 16.33 -3.99
CA LYS A 446 -10.65 16.88 -5.35
C LYS A 446 -11.63 16.11 -6.24
N HIS A 447 -11.89 14.87 -5.90
CA HIS A 447 -12.77 13.98 -6.69
C HIS A 447 -14.05 13.63 -5.93
N ALA A 448 -14.16 14.03 -4.67
CA ALA A 448 -15.29 13.66 -3.83
C ALA A 448 -16.53 14.44 -4.22
N HIS A 449 -17.63 13.76 -4.28
CA HIS A 449 -18.96 14.36 -4.40
C HIS A 449 -19.35 15.01 -3.08
N ASP A 450 -19.03 14.32 -1.99
CA ASP A 450 -19.28 14.77 -0.64
C ASP A 450 -18.01 14.64 0.19
N LEU A 451 -17.62 15.73 0.85
CA LEU A 451 -16.56 15.69 1.86
C LEU A 451 -17.23 15.94 3.22
N VAL A 452 -17.16 14.94 4.08
CA VAL A 452 -17.86 14.93 5.35
C VAL A 452 -16.82 14.93 6.45
N GLN A 453 -16.50 16.13 6.96
CA GLN A 453 -15.49 16.27 8.02
C GLN A 453 -16.19 16.25 9.38
N PHE A 454 -16.45 15.04 9.85
CA PHE A 454 -17.13 14.88 11.15
C PHE A 454 -16.13 15.11 12.30
N ARG A 455 -16.66 15.33 13.47
CA ARG A 455 -15.85 15.60 14.66
C ARG A 455 -15.03 14.35 15.01
N PRO A 456 -13.72 14.50 15.27
CA PRO A 456 -12.90 13.32 15.60
C PRO A 456 -13.52 12.50 16.74
N GLY A 457 -13.50 11.16 16.58
CA GLY A 457 -14.02 10.25 17.59
C GLY A 457 -15.52 10.02 17.56
N SER A 458 -16.26 10.65 16.63
CA SER A 458 -17.72 10.59 16.62
C SER A 458 -18.27 9.68 15.50
N ASP A 459 -17.49 8.70 15.07
CA ASP A 459 -17.86 7.81 13.98
C ASP A 459 -19.19 7.10 14.25
N VAL A 460 -19.34 6.50 15.44
CA VAL A 460 -20.54 5.73 15.76
C VAL A 460 -21.78 6.62 15.74
N ALA A 461 -21.65 7.87 16.23
CA ALA A 461 -22.77 8.81 16.22
C ALA A 461 -23.25 9.07 14.78
N LEU A 462 -22.32 9.37 13.88
CA LEU A 462 -22.67 9.62 12.48
C LEU A 462 -23.27 8.40 11.82
N LEU A 463 -22.62 7.23 12.01
CA LEU A 463 -23.04 6.01 11.35
C LEU A 463 -24.39 5.49 11.90
N ASN A 464 -24.59 5.55 13.21
CA ASN A 464 -25.88 5.19 13.80
C ASN A 464 -27.00 6.11 13.29
N ALA A 465 -26.72 7.41 13.16
CA ALA A 465 -27.70 8.34 12.62
C ALA A 465 -28.08 8.00 11.17
N MET A 466 -27.07 7.65 10.36
CA MET A 466 -27.33 7.20 8.99
C MET A 466 -28.21 5.95 8.98
N MET A 467 -27.89 4.98 9.85
CA MET A 467 -28.67 3.75 9.93
C MET A 467 -30.08 4.02 10.44
N HIS A 468 -30.24 4.98 11.38
CA HIS A 468 -31.55 5.39 11.83
C HIS A 468 -32.42 5.86 10.65
N VAL A 469 -31.86 6.68 9.76
CA VAL A 469 -32.56 7.17 8.58
C VAL A 469 -32.98 5.99 7.68
N ILE A 470 -32.07 5.04 7.47
CA ILE A 470 -32.36 3.88 6.62
C ILE A 470 -33.54 3.08 7.20
N VAL A 471 -33.55 2.90 8.51
CA VAL A 471 -34.66 2.17 9.17
C VAL A 471 -35.94 3.00 9.14
N ALA A 472 -35.88 4.27 9.53
CA ALA A 472 -37.07 5.12 9.65
C ALA A 472 -37.78 5.35 8.30
N GLU A 473 -36.99 5.42 7.24
CA GLU A 473 -37.54 5.66 5.89
C GLU A 473 -37.71 4.33 5.11
N GLU A 474 -37.49 3.20 5.77
CA GLU A 474 -37.65 1.86 5.18
C GLU A 474 -36.82 1.67 3.90
N LEU A 475 -35.61 2.22 3.90
CA LEU A 475 -34.69 2.11 2.76
C LEU A 475 -33.84 0.84 2.77
N TYR A 476 -34.01 0.00 3.78
CA TYR A 476 -33.26 -1.26 3.88
C TYR A 476 -33.85 -2.31 2.93
N ASP A 477 -33.03 -3.32 2.63
CA ASP A 477 -33.40 -4.41 1.73
C ASP A 477 -34.05 -5.54 2.55
N ARG A 478 -35.37 -5.58 2.57
CA ARG A 478 -36.14 -6.55 3.38
C ARG A 478 -35.81 -7.99 2.99
N GLN A 479 -35.72 -8.25 1.68
CA GLN A 479 -35.47 -9.62 1.20
C GLN A 479 -34.08 -10.08 1.59
N TYR A 480 -33.08 -9.21 1.43
CA TYR A 480 -31.71 -9.56 1.80
C TYR A 480 -31.59 -9.81 3.31
N ILE A 481 -32.18 -8.93 4.10
CA ILE A 481 -32.13 -9.06 5.56
C ILE A 481 -32.74 -10.39 5.99
N GLN A 482 -33.91 -10.74 5.46
CA GLN A 482 -34.58 -11.97 5.80
C GLN A 482 -33.82 -13.21 5.37
N ALA A 483 -33.21 -13.17 4.19
CA ALA A 483 -32.52 -14.33 3.62
C ALA A 483 -31.14 -14.56 4.22
N HIS A 484 -30.42 -13.49 4.58
CA HIS A 484 -28.98 -13.61 4.83
C HIS A 484 -28.49 -13.07 6.16
N THR A 485 -29.38 -12.55 7.03
CA THR A 485 -28.94 -11.92 8.26
C THR A 485 -29.73 -12.38 9.47
N GLU A 486 -29.20 -12.04 10.65
CA GLU A 486 -29.90 -12.18 11.93
C GLU A 486 -29.60 -10.98 12.81
N GLY A 487 -30.54 -10.63 13.67
CA GLY A 487 -30.36 -9.56 14.65
C GLY A 487 -30.85 -8.20 14.19
N PHE A 488 -31.57 -8.10 13.09
CA PHE A 488 -32.03 -6.81 12.58
C PHE A 488 -33.01 -6.13 13.53
N GLU A 489 -33.94 -6.89 14.15
CA GLU A 489 -34.92 -6.29 15.05
C GLU A 489 -34.27 -5.63 16.26
N LYS A 490 -33.24 -6.27 16.81
CA LYS A 490 -32.48 -5.72 17.93
C LYS A 490 -31.76 -4.44 17.50
N LEU A 491 -31.14 -4.45 16.33
CA LEU A 491 -30.46 -3.25 15.81
C LEU A 491 -31.46 -2.12 15.57
N SER A 492 -32.60 -2.42 14.94
CA SER A 492 -33.63 -1.42 14.64
C SER A 492 -34.11 -0.73 15.92
N ALA A 493 -34.39 -1.53 16.97
CA ALA A 493 -34.81 -0.98 18.26
C ALA A 493 -33.72 -0.09 18.88
N HIS A 494 -32.46 -0.53 18.77
CA HIS A 494 -31.31 0.19 19.29
C HIS A 494 -31.17 1.56 18.62
N LEU A 495 -31.41 1.62 17.30
CA LEU A 495 -31.19 2.82 16.52
C LEU A 495 -32.25 3.92 16.76
N ALA A 496 -33.37 3.59 17.42
CA ALA A 496 -34.48 4.53 17.56
C ALA A 496 -34.06 5.84 18.20
N ARG A 497 -33.11 5.83 19.12
CA ARG A 497 -32.66 7.01 19.84
C ARG A 497 -31.58 7.81 19.08
N TYR A 498 -31.03 7.26 18.00
CA TYR A 498 -29.93 7.89 17.29
C TYR A 498 -30.42 8.69 16.08
N THR A 499 -31.36 9.60 16.31
CA THR A 499 -31.90 10.41 15.21
C THR A 499 -30.81 11.35 14.69
N PRO A 500 -30.90 11.75 13.41
CA PRO A 500 -29.98 12.78 12.90
C PRO A 500 -29.96 14.05 13.77
N GLU A 501 -31.09 14.46 14.28
CA GLU A 501 -31.17 15.67 15.14
C GLU A 501 -30.41 15.48 16.44
N ALA A 502 -30.52 14.29 17.04
CA ALA A 502 -29.81 14.00 18.28
C ALA A 502 -28.28 13.87 18.04
N MET A 503 -27.89 13.33 16.90
CA MET A 503 -26.46 13.07 16.63
C MET A 503 -25.75 14.26 15.97
N ALA A 504 -26.47 15.18 15.31
CA ALA A 504 -25.83 16.30 14.64
C ALA A 504 -24.90 17.10 15.58
N PRO A 505 -25.28 17.44 16.80
CA PRO A 505 -24.34 18.14 17.67
C PRO A 505 -23.20 17.28 18.16
N VAL A 506 -23.34 15.95 18.14
CA VAL A 506 -22.27 15.04 18.54
C VAL A 506 -21.21 14.92 17.44
N CYS A 507 -21.65 14.71 16.20
CA CYS A 507 -20.72 14.47 15.09
C CYS A 507 -20.39 15.72 14.27
N GLY A 508 -21.14 16.80 14.48
CA GLY A 508 -20.86 18.06 13.79
C GLY A 508 -21.31 18.09 12.34
N ILE A 509 -22.26 17.21 11.99
CA ILE A 509 -22.80 17.18 10.62
C ILE A 509 -24.29 17.46 10.69
N UNK A 510 -24.66 18.29 9.96
CA UNK A 510 -25.96 18.63 9.93
C UNK A 510 -26.78 17.51 9.63
N ALA A 511 -28.08 17.57 10.29
CA ALA A 511 -29.06 16.50 10.11
C ALA A 511 -29.54 16.31 8.67
N UNK A 512 -29.67 17.26 8.04
CA UNK A 512 -30.00 17.20 6.74
C UNK A 512 -29.07 16.50 5.91
N ARG A 513 -27.87 16.85 6.17
CA ARG A 513 -26.78 16.20 5.43
C ARG A 513 -26.66 14.72 5.77
N ILE A 514 -26.85 14.38 7.01
CA ILE A 514 -26.83 12.95 7.42
C ILE A 514 -27.87 12.18 6.60
N ARG A 515 -29.07 12.76 6.44
CA ARG A 515 -30.09 12.14 5.61
C ARG A 515 -29.69 12.00 4.15
N UNK A 516 -29.05 12.89 3.64
CA UNK A 516 -28.56 12.88 2.41
C UNK A 516 -27.68 11.78 2.14
N LEU A 517 -26.77 11.65 3.01
CA LEU A 517 -25.79 10.58 2.91
C LEU A 517 -26.39 9.18 3.05
N ALA A 518 -27.24 9.03 4.02
CA ALA A 518 -27.92 7.75 4.27
C ALA A 518 -28.74 7.31 3.04
N ARG A 519 -29.48 8.24 2.47
CA ARG A 519 -30.31 7.95 1.29
C ARG A 519 -29.43 7.60 0.09
N ALA A 520 -28.36 8.35 -0.12
CA ALA A 520 -27.44 8.09 -1.25
C ALA A 520 -26.88 6.66 -1.17
N TYR A 521 -26.44 6.26 0.01
CA TYR A 521 -25.88 4.92 0.17
C TYR A 521 -26.94 3.83 0.04
N ALA A 522 -28.06 3.98 0.72
CA ALA A 522 -29.09 2.95 0.76
C ALA A 522 -29.80 2.76 -0.57
N GLN A 523 -30.01 3.85 -1.31
CA GLN A 523 -30.74 3.78 -2.59
C GLN A 523 -29.85 3.42 -3.77
N ALA A 524 -28.54 3.38 -3.57
CA ALA A 524 -27.63 2.95 -4.63
C ALA A 524 -27.92 1.51 -5.03
N GLU A 525 -27.79 1.22 -6.30
CA GLU A 525 -27.89 -0.16 -6.76
C GLU A 525 -26.67 -0.94 -6.31
N ARG A 526 -25.48 -0.30 -6.37
CA ARG A 526 -24.23 -0.92 -5.97
C ARG A 526 -23.39 0.09 -5.19
N ALA A 527 -23.00 -0.28 -3.99
CA ALA A 527 -22.18 0.60 -3.15
C ALA A 527 -21.11 -0.20 -2.42
N MET A 528 -19.95 0.43 -2.26
CA MET A 528 -18.83 -0.14 -1.50
C MET A 528 -18.43 0.80 -0.38
N ILE A 529 -17.93 0.21 0.71
CA ILE A 529 -17.36 0.96 1.83
C ILE A 529 -15.89 0.57 1.97
N PHE A 530 -15.02 1.56 1.95
CA PHE A 530 -13.58 1.41 2.18
C PHE A 530 -13.21 2.16 3.44
N TRP A 531 -12.36 1.56 4.28
CA TRP A 531 -11.92 2.27 5.48
C TRP A 531 -10.49 1.91 5.85
N GLY A 532 -9.90 2.73 6.74
CA GLY A 532 -8.54 2.55 7.18
C GLY A 532 -8.39 2.77 8.68
N MET A 533 -7.22 3.25 9.07
CA MET A 533 -6.84 3.38 10.47
C MET A 533 -7.66 4.42 11.22
N GLY A 534 -8.24 5.40 10.52
CA GLY A 534 -9.11 6.38 11.17
C GLY A 534 -10.37 5.76 11.78
N VAL A 535 -10.79 4.61 11.25
CA VAL A 535 -11.87 3.82 11.84
C VAL A 535 -11.34 2.90 12.93
N SER A 536 -10.22 2.21 12.64
CA SER A 536 -9.74 1.10 13.48
C SER A 536 -9.01 1.53 14.74
N GLN A 537 -8.23 2.61 14.69
CA GLN A 537 -7.31 2.96 15.77
C GLN A 537 -7.95 3.87 16.82
N HIS A 538 -9.07 3.41 17.37
CA HIS A 538 -9.82 4.05 18.45
C HIS A 538 -10.19 3.02 19.50
N THR A 539 -10.45 3.47 20.72
CA THR A 539 -11.00 2.57 21.75
C THR A 539 -12.37 2.04 21.37
N HIS A 540 -13.04 2.71 20.43
CA HIS A 540 -14.32 2.24 19.87
C HIS A 540 -14.15 1.77 18.41
N GLY A 541 -12.94 1.33 18.03
CA GLY A 541 -12.68 0.92 16.66
C GLY A 541 -13.49 -0.29 16.22
N THR A 542 -13.67 -1.27 17.10
CA THR A 542 -14.52 -2.42 16.80
C THR A 542 -15.97 -1.96 16.59
N ASP A 543 -16.47 -1.06 17.44
CA ASP A 543 -17.82 -0.52 17.28
C ASP A 543 -17.96 0.26 15.98
N ASN A 544 -16.94 1.04 15.61
CA ASN A 544 -16.95 1.74 14.32
C ASN A 544 -17.15 0.76 13.17
N ALA A 545 -16.36 -0.32 13.16
CA ALA A 545 -16.45 -1.34 12.11
C ALA A 545 -17.79 -2.08 12.15
N ARG A 546 -18.33 -2.35 13.36
CA ARG A 546 -19.65 -2.95 13.48
C ARG A 546 -20.71 -2.13 12.76
N CYS A 547 -20.64 -0.80 12.88
CA CYS A 547 -21.58 0.09 12.18
C CYS A 547 -21.44 -0.03 10.68
N LEU A 548 -20.21 -0.10 10.16
CA LEU A 548 -19.98 -0.21 8.71
C LEU A 548 -20.52 -1.55 8.20
N ILE A 549 -20.31 -2.61 8.93
CA ILE A 549 -20.83 -3.94 8.57
C ILE A 549 -22.36 -3.91 8.54
N SER A 550 -22.97 -3.32 9.57
CA SER A 550 -24.42 -3.22 9.63
C SER A 550 -25.00 -2.41 8.46
N LEU A 551 -24.33 -1.31 8.08
CA LEU A 551 -24.75 -0.52 6.92
C LEU A 551 -24.82 -1.41 5.67
N ALA A 552 -23.76 -2.19 5.43
CA ALA A 552 -23.73 -3.07 4.24
C ALA A 552 -24.77 -4.16 4.30
N LEU A 553 -24.93 -4.79 5.48
CA LEU A 553 -25.89 -5.87 5.63
C LEU A 553 -27.34 -5.39 5.49
N MET A 554 -27.68 -4.21 6.01
CA MET A 554 -29.07 -3.75 5.95
C MET A 554 -29.47 -3.31 4.55
N THR A 555 -28.51 -3.04 3.67
CA THR A 555 -28.79 -2.59 2.31
C THR A 555 -28.48 -3.65 1.25
N GLY A 556 -27.94 -4.79 1.65
CA GLY A 556 -27.59 -5.86 0.72
C GLY A 556 -26.38 -5.55 -0.15
N HIS A 557 -25.53 -4.63 0.29
CA HIS A 557 -24.33 -4.24 -0.48
C HIS A 557 -23.14 -5.14 -0.17
N VAL A 558 -23.34 -6.44 -0.35
CA VAL A 558 -22.30 -7.46 -0.19
C VAL A 558 -22.58 -8.57 -1.19
N GLY A 559 -21.53 -9.10 -1.81
CA GLY A 559 -21.63 -10.32 -2.60
C GLY A 559 -22.04 -10.13 -4.06
N ARG A 560 -22.06 -8.90 -4.54
CA ARG A 560 -22.37 -8.58 -5.93
C ARG A 560 -21.31 -7.65 -6.52
N PRO A 561 -21.10 -7.64 -7.83
CA PRO A 561 -20.15 -6.69 -8.40
C PRO A 561 -20.46 -5.25 -7.99
N GLY A 562 -19.44 -4.52 -7.62
CA GLY A 562 -19.58 -3.12 -7.23
C GLY A 562 -20.09 -2.90 -5.82
N THR A 563 -20.18 -3.97 -5.00
CA THR A 563 -20.60 -3.87 -3.60
C THR A 563 -19.54 -4.46 -2.71
N GLY A 564 -19.58 -4.14 -1.45
CA GLY A 564 -18.74 -4.83 -0.49
C GLY A 564 -18.21 -3.98 0.65
N LEU A 565 -17.46 -4.67 1.50
CA LEU A 565 -16.78 -4.13 2.67
C LEU A 565 -15.28 -4.33 2.47
N HIS A 566 -14.51 -3.26 2.57
CA HIS A 566 -13.09 -3.32 2.26
C HIS A 566 -12.24 -2.52 3.24
N PRO A 567 -11.77 -3.15 4.32
CA PRO A 567 -10.72 -2.53 5.13
C PRO A 567 -9.42 -2.54 4.35
N LEU A 568 -8.88 -1.34 4.06
CA LEU A 568 -7.66 -1.21 3.27
C LEU A 568 -6.46 -1.64 4.12
N ARG A 569 -5.86 -2.78 3.77
CA ARG A 569 -4.74 -3.32 4.55
C ARG A 569 -3.48 -2.49 4.34
N GLY A 570 -2.79 -2.20 5.43
CA GLY A 570 -1.63 -1.29 5.39
C GLY A 570 -0.40 -1.87 4.70
N GLN A 571 0.28 -2.79 5.37
CA GLN A 571 1.53 -3.32 4.86
C GLN A 571 1.32 -4.33 3.74
N ASN A 572 2.41 -4.60 3.02
CA ASN A 572 2.36 -5.45 1.84
C ASN A 572 1.89 -6.89 2.12
N ASN A 573 2.03 -7.36 3.35
CA ASN A 573 1.59 -8.71 3.70
C ASN A 573 0.86 -8.76 5.04
N VAL A 574 0.24 -7.65 5.47
CA VAL A 574 -0.50 -7.70 6.74
C VAL A 574 -1.70 -8.64 6.64
N GLN A 575 -2.31 -8.75 5.45
CA GLN A 575 -3.38 -9.71 5.22
C GLN A 575 -2.84 -11.14 5.33
N GLY A 576 -1.76 -11.43 4.62
CA GLY A 576 -1.21 -12.79 4.59
C GLY A 576 -0.63 -13.23 5.93
N ALA A 577 0.01 -12.33 6.65
CA ALA A 577 0.55 -12.67 7.98
C ALA A 577 -0.58 -13.00 8.94
N SER A 578 -1.68 -12.27 8.87
CA SER A 578 -2.86 -12.56 9.69
C SER A 578 -3.47 -13.91 9.30
N ASP A 579 -3.62 -14.14 7.99
CA ASP A 579 -4.14 -15.42 7.48
C ASP A 579 -3.28 -16.59 7.94
N ALA A 580 -1.98 -16.39 8.03
CA ALA A 580 -1.02 -17.45 8.39
C ALA A 580 -0.95 -17.72 9.90
N GLY A 581 -1.75 -17.01 10.71
CA GLY A 581 -1.87 -17.30 12.13
C GLY A 581 -0.92 -16.55 13.05
N LEU A 582 -0.34 -15.45 12.58
CA LEU A 582 0.58 -14.64 13.38
C LEU A 582 -0.21 -13.74 14.35
N ILE A 583 -1.08 -14.33 15.12
CA ILE A 583 -2.06 -13.70 16.01
C ILE A 583 -2.21 -14.59 17.25
N PRO A 584 -2.25 -14.02 18.47
CA PRO A 584 -2.19 -14.86 19.67
C PRO A 584 -3.43 -15.70 19.94
N MET A 585 -4.59 -15.34 19.42
CA MET A 585 -5.81 -16.08 19.72
C MET A 585 -6.23 -17.05 18.63
N VAL A 586 -5.50 -17.10 17.52
CA VAL A 586 -5.85 -17.99 16.40
C VAL A 586 -4.61 -18.67 15.83
N LEU A 587 -4.87 -19.82 15.21
CA LEU A 587 -3.93 -20.56 14.38
C LEU A 587 -4.17 -20.16 12.92
N PRO A 588 -3.38 -20.67 11.96
CA PRO A 588 -3.60 -20.30 10.56
C PRO A 588 -5.06 -20.43 10.12
N ASP A 589 -5.48 -19.52 9.26
CA ASP A 589 -6.85 -19.41 8.75
C ASP A 589 -7.84 -18.98 9.84
N TYR A 590 -7.37 -18.20 10.83
CA TYR A 590 -8.21 -17.65 11.91
C TYR A 590 -8.88 -18.73 12.76
N ALA A 591 -8.27 -19.90 12.83
CA ALA A 591 -8.80 -21.02 13.60
C ALA A 591 -8.50 -20.81 15.08
N LYS A 592 -9.51 -20.74 15.93
CA LYS A 592 -9.36 -20.32 17.34
C LYS A 592 -8.60 -21.35 18.15
N VAL A 593 -7.60 -20.91 18.90
CA VAL A 593 -6.82 -21.81 19.78
C VAL A 593 -7.70 -22.42 20.87
N GLY A 594 -8.77 -21.73 21.27
CA GLY A 594 -9.68 -22.24 22.31
C GLY A 594 -10.61 -23.36 21.85
N ASP A 595 -10.69 -23.65 20.57
CA ASP A 595 -11.55 -24.68 20.02
C ASP A 595 -10.83 -26.02 20.05
N PRO A 596 -11.33 -27.02 20.83
CA PRO A 596 -10.62 -28.31 20.90
C PRO A 596 -10.46 -29.02 19.55
N ALA A 597 -11.46 -28.91 18.66
CA ALA A 597 -11.38 -29.56 17.35
C ALA A 597 -10.28 -28.95 16.50
N VAL A 598 -10.12 -27.63 16.59
CA VAL A 598 -9.06 -26.92 15.89
C VAL A 598 -7.68 -27.38 16.41
N ARG A 599 -7.51 -27.40 17.72
CA ARG A 599 -6.24 -27.87 18.30
C ARG A 599 -5.93 -29.29 17.89
N GLU A 600 -6.92 -30.18 17.93
CA GLU A 600 -6.71 -31.57 17.52
C GLU A 600 -6.19 -31.65 16.08
N ARG A 601 -6.76 -30.87 15.17
CA ARG A 601 -6.35 -30.87 13.78
C ARG A 601 -4.91 -30.37 13.61
N PHE A 602 -4.58 -29.25 14.26
CA PHE A 602 -3.22 -28.70 14.13
C PHE A 602 -2.20 -29.54 14.89
N GLU A 603 -2.55 -30.11 16.02
CA GLU A 603 -1.64 -31.00 16.75
C GLU A 603 -1.31 -32.24 15.93
N ALA A 604 -2.30 -32.76 15.21
CA ALA A 604 -2.06 -33.90 14.30
C ALA A 604 -1.14 -33.49 13.13
N LEU A 605 -1.35 -32.30 12.59
CA LEU A 605 -0.53 -31.81 11.46
C LEU A 605 0.90 -31.48 11.90
N TRP A 606 1.04 -30.82 13.04
CA TRP A 606 2.33 -30.25 13.46
C TRP A 606 3.13 -31.17 14.39
N GLY A 607 2.47 -32.07 15.12
CA GLY A 607 3.15 -33.02 15.98
C GLY A 607 3.54 -32.51 17.35
N PHE A 608 2.92 -31.43 17.83
CA PHE A 608 3.18 -30.94 19.19
C PHE A 608 1.89 -30.37 19.78
N ALA A 609 1.86 -30.31 21.12
CA ALA A 609 0.68 -29.84 21.87
C ALA A 609 0.57 -28.31 21.77
N ILE A 610 -0.63 -27.80 21.58
CA ILE A 610 -0.93 -26.39 21.45
C ILE A 610 -1.64 -25.90 22.70
N ASP A 611 -1.18 -24.78 23.27
CA ASP A 611 -1.79 -24.16 24.43
C ASP A 611 -3.22 -23.75 24.09
N PRO A 612 -4.20 -24.14 24.87
CA PRO A 612 -5.60 -23.76 24.61
C PRO A 612 -5.91 -22.30 24.94
N GLN A 613 -5.01 -21.60 25.64
CA GLN A 613 -5.25 -20.23 26.06
C GLN A 613 -4.72 -19.24 25.02
N PRO A 614 -5.49 -18.21 24.67
CA PRO A 614 -4.94 -17.13 23.83
C PRO A 614 -3.72 -16.51 24.48
N GLY A 615 -2.76 -16.11 23.66
CA GLY A 615 -1.61 -15.40 24.14
C GLY A 615 -1.88 -13.90 24.30
N LEU A 616 -0.84 -13.16 24.71
CA LEU A 616 -0.91 -11.73 24.88
C LEU A 616 -0.73 -11.02 23.55
N THR A 617 -1.39 -9.86 23.43
CA THR A 617 -1.26 -9.01 22.24
C THR A 617 -0.08 -8.04 22.41
N VAL A 618 0.24 -7.29 21.35
CA VAL A 618 1.42 -6.43 21.31
C VAL A 618 1.53 -5.54 22.54
N VAL A 619 0.51 -4.72 22.84
CA VAL A 619 0.59 -3.81 23.97
C VAL A 619 0.57 -4.56 25.31
N GLU A 620 -0.22 -5.65 25.37
CA GLU A 620 -0.24 -6.49 26.58
C GLU A 620 1.12 -7.11 26.86
N ILE A 621 1.88 -7.47 25.82
CA ILE A 621 3.23 -8.04 25.99
C ILE A 621 4.15 -6.97 26.60
N ILE A 622 4.08 -5.73 26.13
CA ILE A 622 4.89 -4.64 26.71
C ILE A 622 4.55 -4.47 28.20
N GLU A 623 3.29 -4.48 28.55
CA GLU A 623 2.86 -4.38 29.95
C GLU A 623 3.35 -5.58 30.79
N ALA A 624 3.32 -6.76 30.19
CA ALA A 624 3.79 -7.97 30.88
C ALA A 624 5.30 -7.94 31.12
N ILE A 625 6.07 -7.30 30.23
CA ILE A 625 7.50 -7.10 30.45
C ILE A 625 7.70 -6.23 31.70
N HIS A 626 6.94 -5.17 31.84
CA HIS A 626 7.04 -4.30 33.02
C HIS A 626 6.69 -5.03 34.30
N ARG A 627 5.82 -6.03 34.22
CA ARG A 627 5.45 -6.87 35.38
C ARG A 627 6.39 -8.05 35.57
N GLU A 628 7.44 -8.15 34.75
CA GLU A 628 8.42 -9.24 34.77
C GLU A 628 7.79 -10.62 34.47
N GLU A 629 6.64 -10.62 33.79
CA GLU A 629 6.00 -11.86 33.33
C GLU A 629 6.56 -12.33 31.99
N ILE A 630 6.97 -11.40 31.12
CA ILE A 630 7.70 -11.68 29.89
C ILE A 630 9.13 -11.23 30.11
N ARG A 631 10.11 -12.10 29.84
CA ARG A 631 11.51 -11.82 30.09
C ARG A 631 12.40 -11.97 28.88
N ALA A 632 11.92 -12.62 27.81
CA ALA A 632 12.71 -12.76 26.60
C ALA A 632 11.79 -12.63 25.39
N MET A 633 12.34 -12.10 24.28
CA MET A 633 11.58 -11.94 23.05
C MET A 633 12.44 -12.22 21.82
N TYR A 634 11.75 -12.63 20.75
CA TYR A 634 12.28 -12.73 19.40
C TYR A 634 11.42 -11.81 18.53
N ILE A 635 12.05 -10.78 17.93
CA ILE A 635 11.36 -9.79 17.10
C ILE A 635 11.95 -9.83 15.69
N MET A 636 11.09 -10.02 14.69
CA MET A 636 11.51 -10.08 13.30
C MET A 636 10.79 -9.01 12.50
N GLY A 637 11.55 -8.08 11.92
CA GLY A 637 11.00 -7.13 10.97
C GLY A 637 9.93 -6.19 11.53
N GLU A 638 9.96 -5.94 12.82
CA GLU A 638 9.05 -5.04 13.50
C GLU A 638 9.87 -4.05 14.33
N ASN A 639 9.31 -2.87 14.54
CA ASN A 639 10.03 -1.79 15.22
C ASN A 639 9.19 -1.19 16.35
N PRO A 640 8.87 -1.99 17.40
CA PRO A 640 8.02 -1.48 18.48
C PRO A 640 8.60 -0.29 19.22
N ALA A 641 9.91 -0.10 19.20
CA ALA A 641 10.53 1.09 19.79
C ALA A 641 10.16 2.38 19.07
N MET A 642 9.44 2.28 17.95
CA MET A 642 8.86 3.41 17.22
C MET A 642 7.37 3.28 17.04
N SER A 643 6.86 2.07 16.83
CA SER A 643 5.47 1.87 16.41
C SER A 643 4.48 1.73 17.56
N ASP A 644 4.94 1.39 18.77
CA ASP A 644 4.03 1.18 19.88
C ASP A 644 3.57 2.53 20.48
N PRO A 645 2.34 2.55 21.05
CA PRO A 645 1.87 3.78 21.69
C PRO A 645 2.65 4.04 22.97
N ASP A 646 2.70 5.30 23.43
CA ASP A 646 3.46 5.66 24.62
C ASP A 646 4.85 5.04 24.52
N VAL A 647 5.56 5.39 23.47
CA VAL A 647 6.73 4.60 23.06
C VAL A 647 7.87 4.67 24.06
N ALA A 648 7.94 5.72 24.88
CA ALA A 648 8.95 5.76 25.96
C ALA A 648 8.76 4.59 26.93
N HIS A 649 7.50 4.26 27.24
CA HIS A 649 7.15 3.12 28.08
C HIS A 649 7.54 1.79 27.42
N ALA A 650 7.32 1.69 26.11
CA ALA A 650 7.71 0.50 25.34
C ALA A 650 9.24 0.34 25.30
N ARG A 651 9.97 1.45 25.14
CA ARG A 651 11.44 1.41 25.13
C ARG A 651 11.99 0.96 26.48
N GLU A 652 11.39 1.43 27.57
CA GLU A 652 11.78 0.96 28.91
C GLU A 652 11.59 -0.55 29.04
N ALA A 653 10.48 -1.07 28.52
CA ALA A 653 10.21 -2.50 28.54
C ALA A 653 11.27 -3.28 27.77
N LEU A 654 11.60 -2.84 26.56
CA LEU A 654 12.58 -3.52 25.74
C LEU A 654 13.95 -3.53 26.41
N ALA A 655 14.32 -2.43 27.07
CA ALA A 655 15.58 -2.36 27.81
C ALA A 655 15.62 -3.31 29.01
N ALA A 656 14.45 -3.61 29.59
CA ALA A 656 14.36 -4.45 30.78
C ALA A 656 14.37 -5.96 30.47
N LEU A 657 14.22 -6.35 29.20
CA LEU A 657 14.24 -7.78 28.84
C LEU A 657 15.60 -8.41 29.19
N ASP A 658 15.55 -9.61 29.77
CA ASP A 658 16.75 -10.38 30.04
C ASP A 658 17.46 -10.81 28.75
N HIS A 659 16.67 -11.07 27.70
CA HIS A 659 17.22 -11.54 26.42
C HIS A 659 16.31 -11.10 25.29
N LEU A 660 16.89 -10.41 24.30
CA LEU A 660 16.14 -9.92 23.15
C LEU A 660 16.92 -10.24 21.88
N VAL A 661 16.29 -10.98 20.99
CA VAL A 661 16.83 -11.31 19.67
C VAL A 661 16.05 -10.49 18.65
N VAL A 662 16.73 -9.70 17.83
CA VAL A 662 16.10 -8.89 16.78
C VAL A 662 16.69 -9.30 15.42
N GLN A 663 15.80 -9.61 14.50
CA GLN A 663 16.14 -9.95 13.12
C GLN A 663 15.64 -8.84 12.22
N ASP A 664 16.56 -8.14 11.56
CA ASP A 664 16.17 -7.02 10.72
C ASP A 664 17.26 -6.71 9.71
N ILE A 665 17.01 -5.76 8.83
CA ILE A 665 17.95 -5.37 7.78
C ILE A 665 18.79 -4.15 8.18
N PHE A 666 18.34 -3.38 9.17
CA PHE A 666 19.03 -2.22 9.70
C PHE A 666 19.08 -2.32 11.22
N LEU A 667 19.99 -1.59 11.83
CA LEU A 667 19.97 -1.44 13.29
C LEU A 667 18.90 -0.41 13.63
N THR A 668 17.66 -0.89 13.67
CA THR A 668 16.49 -0.07 13.98
C THR A 668 16.52 0.37 15.45
N GLU A 669 15.62 1.26 15.82
CA GLU A 669 15.49 1.68 17.22
C GLU A 669 15.25 0.48 18.13
N THR A 670 14.48 -0.51 17.67
CA THR A 670 14.26 -1.75 18.43
C THR A 670 15.55 -2.57 18.53
N ALA A 671 16.27 -2.69 17.42
CA ALA A 671 17.53 -3.46 17.41
C ALA A 671 18.57 -2.86 18.35
N MET A 672 18.50 -1.56 18.62
CA MET A 672 19.44 -0.93 19.57
C MET A 672 19.30 -1.49 20.98
N PHE A 673 18.16 -2.12 21.31
CA PHE A 673 17.95 -2.74 22.63
C PHE A 673 18.30 -4.22 22.64
N ALA A 674 18.67 -4.81 21.50
CA ALA A 674 18.84 -6.25 21.38
C ALA A 674 20.12 -6.76 22.02
N ASP A 675 20.10 -8.01 22.45
CA ASP A 675 21.31 -8.75 22.84
C ASP A 675 21.96 -9.41 21.63
N ILE A 676 21.13 -9.92 20.69
CA ILE A 676 21.58 -10.55 19.46
C ILE A 676 20.86 -9.88 18.30
N VAL A 677 21.60 -9.48 17.26
CA VAL A 677 21.01 -8.92 16.02
C VAL A 677 21.36 -9.84 14.86
N LEU A 678 20.34 -10.31 14.16
CA LEU A 678 20.50 -11.24 13.04
C LEU A 678 20.23 -10.49 11.74
N PRO A 679 21.23 -10.38 10.84
CA PRO A 679 21.10 -9.58 9.62
C PRO A 679 20.27 -10.32 8.58
N ALA A 680 19.16 -9.71 8.18
CA ALA A 680 18.16 -10.35 7.33
C ALA A 680 18.19 -9.80 5.90
N SER A 681 17.31 -10.30 5.08
CA SER A 681 17.18 -9.89 3.69
C SER A 681 16.04 -8.88 3.53
N ALA A 682 16.26 -7.93 2.63
CA ALA A 682 15.18 -7.05 2.17
C ALA A 682 14.30 -7.83 1.17
N TRP A 683 13.10 -7.31 0.91
CA TRP A 683 12.18 -8.00 0.03
C TRP A 683 12.77 -8.29 -1.36
N PRO A 684 13.50 -7.36 -2.00
CA PRO A 684 14.11 -7.67 -3.31
C PRO A 684 15.22 -8.72 -3.25
N GLU A 685 15.53 -9.25 -2.09
CA GLU A 685 16.65 -10.21 -1.91
C GLU A 685 16.17 -11.60 -1.54
N LYS A 686 14.87 -11.90 -1.67
CA LYS A 686 14.36 -13.20 -1.21
C LYS A 686 13.18 -13.68 -2.02
N THR A 687 12.86 -14.95 -1.85
CA THR A 687 11.74 -15.63 -2.50
C THR A 687 10.64 -15.87 -1.46
N GLY A 688 9.40 -15.59 -1.83
CA GLY A 688 8.27 -15.89 -0.96
C GLY A 688 6.99 -15.36 -1.54
N THR A 689 5.87 -15.71 -0.90
CA THR A 689 4.56 -15.22 -1.34
C THR A 689 4.05 -14.16 -0.37
N VAL A 690 3.23 -13.26 -0.89
CA VAL A 690 2.51 -12.26 -0.08
C VAL A 690 1.05 -12.24 -0.51
N THR A 691 0.17 -11.83 0.40
CA THR A 691 -1.24 -11.69 0.11
C THR A 691 -1.65 -10.23 0.32
N ASN A 692 -2.19 -9.62 -0.72
CA ASN A 692 -2.56 -8.20 -0.67
C ASN A 692 -3.95 -7.99 -0.08
N THR A 693 -4.38 -6.72 -0.03
CA THR A 693 -5.69 -6.35 0.53
C THR A 693 -6.86 -6.98 -0.24
N ASN A 694 -6.65 -7.34 -1.50
CA ASN A 694 -7.67 -7.96 -2.36
C ASN A 694 -7.76 -9.49 -2.21
N ARG A 695 -7.05 -10.07 -1.28
CA ARG A 695 -6.94 -11.54 -1.12
C ARG A 695 -6.23 -12.21 -2.29
N GLN A 696 -5.32 -11.48 -2.95
CA GLN A 696 -4.52 -12.01 -4.05
C GLN A 696 -3.19 -12.47 -3.51
N VAL A 697 -2.91 -13.77 -3.62
CA VAL A 697 -1.64 -14.38 -3.24
C VAL A 697 -0.69 -14.21 -4.42
N GLN A 698 0.47 -13.61 -4.19
CA GLN A 698 1.38 -13.23 -5.26
C GLN A 698 2.82 -13.66 -4.95
N MET A 699 3.58 -13.91 -6.01
CA MET A 699 4.95 -14.42 -5.91
C MET A 699 5.97 -13.28 -5.94
N GLY A 700 6.85 -13.25 -4.93
CA GLY A 700 8.01 -12.37 -4.91
C GLY A 700 9.26 -13.15 -5.28
N ARG A 701 10.18 -12.49 -5.99
CA ARG A 701 11.42 -13.15 -6.46
C ARG A 701 12.62 -12.26 -6.16
N PRO A 702 13.79 -12.83 -5.90
CA PRO A 702 14.96 -12.04 -5.58
C PRO A 702 15.56 -11.37 -6.81
N ALA A 703 15.79 -10.07 -6.72
CA ALA A 703 16.51 -9.32 -7.72
C ALA A 703 18.02 -9.38 -7.49
N LEU A 704 18.42 -9.37 -6.21
CA LEU A 704 19.83 -9.34 -5.80
C LEU A 704 20.02 -10.26 -4.60
N PRO A 705 21.24 -10.73 -4.35
CA PRO A 705 21.50 -11.47 -3.11
C PRO A 705 21.53 -10.55 -1.91
N PRO A 706 21.31 -11.09 -0.71
CA PRO A 706 21.52 -10.28 0.51
C PRO A 706 22.95 -9.78 0.62
N PRO A 707 23.18 -8.63 1.25
CA PRO A 707 24.55 -8.09 1.32
C PRO A 707 25.38 -8.80 2.38
N GLY A 708 26.70 -8.92 2.11
CA GLY A 708 27.64 -9.50 3.06
C GLY A 708 27.24 -10.89 3.46
N ASP A 709 27.20 -11.15 4.78
CA ASP A 709 26.79 -12.44 5.33
C ASP A 709 25.31 -12.51 5.70
N ALA A 710 24.51 -11.49 5.36
CA ALA A 710 23.07 -11.51 5.62
C ALA A 710 22.40 -12.69 4.95
N ARG A 711 21.32 -13.18 5.56
CA ARG A 711 20.59 -14.35 5.06
C ARG A 711 19.13 -14.02 4.82
N GLU A 712 18.47 -14.84 4.03
CA GLU A 712 17.02 -14.73 3.87
C GLU A 712 16.32 -15.00 5.19
N ASP A 713 15.29 -14.23 5.49
CA ASP A 713 14.56 -14.33 6.75
C ASP A 713 14.10 -15.75 7.04
N LEU A 714 13.56 -16.44 6.05
CA LEU A 714 13.04 -17.78 6.25
C LEU A 714 14.17 -18.74 6.68
N ALA A 715 15.34 -18.61 6.07
CA ALA A 715 16.49 -19.44 6.43
C ALA A 715 16.91 -19.18 7.87
N ILE A 716 16.85 -17.92 8.30
CA ILE A 716 17.21 -17.57 9.69
C ILE A 716 16.23 -18.22 10.67
N ILE A 717 14.92 -18.13 10.37
CA ILE A 717 13.90 -18.74 11.24
C ILE A 717 14.12 -20.25 11.36
N ILE A 718 14.39 -20.91 10.24
CA ILE A 718 14.61 -22.35 10.21
C ILE A 718 15.88 -22.72 10.98
N ASP A 719 16.96 -21.96 10.79
CA ASP A 719 18.21 -22.21 11.49
C ASP A 719 18.06 -21.99 13.01
N LEU A 720 17.33 -20.96 13.41
CA LEU A 720 17.07 -20.74 14.83
C LEU A 720 16.24 -21.87 15.42
N ALA A 721 15.24 -22.35 14.67
CA ALA A 721 14.42 -23.48 15.08
C ALA A 721 15.29 -24.71 15.34
N ARG A 722 16.25 -24.98 14.45
CA ARG A 722 17.16 -26.10 14.61
C ARG A 722 18.03 -25.93 15.85
N HIS A 723 18.53 -24.74 16.11
CA HIS A 723 19.32 -24.46 17.31
C HIS A 723 18.50 -24.58 18.59
N LEU A 724 17.17 -24.40 18.48
CA LEU A 724 16.25 -24.60 19.61
C LEU A 724 15.85 -26.07 19.77
N GLY A 725 16.36 -26.95 18.91
CA GLY A 725 16.10 -28.37 19.02
C GLY A 725 14.89 -28.86 18.24
N LEU A 726 14.31 -28.02 17.40
CA LEU A 726 13.18 -28.43 16.56
C LEU A 726 13.71 -29.16 15.32
N GLY A 727 13.12 -30.26 14.96
CA GLY A 727 13.59 -31.06 13.84
C GLY A 727 13.01 -30.61 12.49
N TRP A 728 13.04 -29.35 12.20
CA TRP A 728 12.47 -28.80 10.97
C TRP A 728 13.33 -29.13 9.76
N ASP A 729 12.69 -29.54 8.68
CA ASP A 729 13.36 -29.99 7.46
C ASP A 729 12.67 -29.36 6.25
N TYR A 730 12.72 -28.04 6.16
CA TYR A 730 12.23 -27.29 5.01
C TYR A 730 13.44 -26.88 4.17
N ALA A 731 13.48 -27.27 2.90
CA ALA A 731 14.60 -26.96 2.03
C ALA A 731 14.38 -25.72 1.17
N HIS A 732 13.11 -25.33 0.96
CA HIS A 732 12.77 -24.23 0.06
C HIS A 732 11.45 -23.62 0.53
N PRO A 733 11.20 -22.33 0.27
CA PRO A 733 9.90 -21.75 0.61
C PRO A 733 8.70 -22.52 0.08
N ARG A 734 8.84 -23.20 -1.06
CA ARG A 734 7.75 -24.03 -1.60
C ARG A 734 7.32 -25.15 -0.65
N ASP A 735 8.26 -25.67 0.13
CA ASP A 735 7.95 -26.73 1.11
C ASP A 735 7.05 -26.15 2.23
N VAL A 736 7.36 -24.94 2.65
CA VAL A 736 6.54 -24.24 3.66
C VAL A 736 5.16 -23.92 3.08
N PHE A 737 5.12 -23.43 1.85
CA PHE A 737 3.84 -23.13 1.20
C PHE A 737 2.97 -24.36 1.06
N ALA A 738 3.56 -25.51 0.74
CA ALA A 738 2.81 -26.77 0.63
C ALA A 738 2.18 -27.14 1.98
N GLU A 739 2.92 -26.95 3.07
CA GLU A 739 2.38 -27.20 4.41
C GLU A 739 1.27 -26.20 4.74
N MET A 740 1.45 -24.95 4.39
CA MET A 740 0.42 -23.91 4.58
C MET A 740 -0.87 -24.30 3.87
N ALA A 741 -0.76 -24.80 2.65
CA ALA A 741 -1.95 -25.19 1.88
C ALA A 741 -2.70 -26.34 2.55
N GLN A 742 -2.00 -27.21 3.27
CA GLN A 742 -2.65 -28.26 4.07
C GLN A 742 -3.31 -27.67 5.33
N ALA A 743 -2.65 -26.70 5.94
CA ALA A 743 -3.12 -26.11 7.19
C ALA A 743 -4.27 -25.13 6.98
N MET A 744 -4.36 -24.53 5.79
CA MET A 744 -5.25 -23.40 5.51
C MET A 744 -6.24 -23.73 4.40
N PRO A 745 -7.48 -24.06 4.74
CA PRO A 745 -8.50 -24.31 3.70
C PRO A 745 -8.66 -23.16 2.71
N SER A 746 -8.41 -21.92 3.11
CA SER A 746 -8.49 -20.77 2.20
C SER A 746 -7.48 -20.85 1.07
N MET A 747 -6.38 -21.59 1.25
CA MET A 747 -5.33 -21.75 0.23
C MET A 747 -5.56 -22.94 -0.68
N ALA A 748 -6.67 -23.65 -0.54
CA ALA A 748 -6.97 -24.80 -1.38
C ALA A 748 -6.93 -24.41 -2.84
N ASN A 749 -6.35 -25.29 -3.66
CA ASN A 749 -6.23 -25.14 -5.13
C ASN A 749 -5.22 -24.07 -5.55
N ILE A 750 -4.44 -23.54 -4.61
CA ILE A 750 -3.34 -22.62 -4.92
C ILE A 750 -2.03 -23.37 -4.64
N SER A 751 -1.21 -23.52 -5.67
CA SER A 751 0.08 -24.19 -5.54
C SER A 751 1.21 -23.23 -5.86
N TRP A 752 2.40 -23.56 -5.38
CA TRP A 752 3.59 -22.77 -5.70
C TRP A 752 3.80 -22.67 -7.21
N GLU A 753 3.64 -23.80 -7.91
CA GLU A 753 3.82 -23.85 -9.35
C GLU A 753 2.80 -23.00 -10.08
N ARG A 754 1.56 -23.00 -9.57
CA ARG A 754 0.53 -22.15 -10.15
C ARG A 754 0.88 -20.66 -9.99
N LEU A 755 1.39 -20.28 -8.82
CA LEU A 755 1.79 -18.90 -8.59
C LEU A 755 2.98 -18.50 -9.45
N GLU A 756 3.92 -19.39 -9.67
CA GLU A 756 5.03 -19.12 -10.58
C GLU A 756 4.54 -18.85 -12.00
N ARG A 757 3.54 -19.61 -12.43
CA ARG A 757 3.00 -19.49 -13.80
C ARG A 757 2.07 -18.29 -13.96
N GLU A 758 1.17 -18.08 -13.01
CA GLU A 758 0.12 -17.07 -13.13
C GLU A 758 0.46 -15.72 -12.47
N GLY A 759 1.39 -15.74 -11.53
CA GLY A 759 1.79 -14.53 -10.82
C GLY A 759 0.92 -14.15 -9.64
N ALA A 760 -0.37 -14.38 -9.71
CA ALA A 760 -1.33 -14.05 -8.65
C ALA A 760 -2.52 -15.01 -8.73
N VAL A 761 -3.02 -15.44 -7.57
CA VAL A 761 -4.27 -16.21 -7.47
C VAL A 761 -5.04 -15.68 -6.28
N THR A 762 -6.31 -15.34 -6.50
CA THR A 762 -7.18 -14.87 -5.43
C THR A 762 -7.70 -16.07 -4.62
N TYR A 763 -7.72 -15.94 -3.30
CA TYR A 763 -8.39 -16.94 -2.48
C TYR A 763 -9.79 -16.44 -2.06
N PRO A 764 -10.76 -17.33 -1.82
CA PRO A 764 -10.75 -18.78 -2.05
C PRO A 764 -10.78 -19.10 -3.55
N CYS A 765 -10.18 -20.23 -3.89
CA CYS A 765 -10.10 -20.66 -5.27
C CYS A 765 -10.87 -21.97 -5.44
N PRO A 766 -11.90 -22.00 -6.30
CA PRO A 766 -12.78 -23.17 -6.36
C PRO A 766 -12.16 -24.39 -7.04
N ALA A 767 -11.14 -24.18 -7.91
CA ALA A 767 -10.53 -25.30 -8.63
C ALA A 767 -9.11 -24.92 -9.06
N PRO A 768 -8.24 -25.93 -9.27
CA PRO A 768 -6.85 -25.65 -9.67
C PRO A 768 -6.70 -24.95 -11.02
N ASP A 769 -7.73 -25.02 -11.86
CA ASP A 769 -7.69 -24.48 -13.22
C ASP A 769 -8.65 -23.30 -13.42
N ARG A 770 -9.20 -22.75 -12.32
CA ARG A 770 -10.15 -21.63 -12.39
C ARG A 770 -9.64 -20.44 -11.58
N PRO A 771 -10.02 -19.22 -11.96
CA PRO A 771 -9.69 -18.05 -11.14
C PRO A 771 -10.31 -18.16 -9.75
N GLY A 772 -9.68 -17.54 -8.78
CA GLY A 772 -10.26 -17.41 -7.46
C GLY A 772 -11.48 -16.50 -7.43
N SER A 773 -12.22 -16.55 -6.34
CA SER A 773 -13.47 -15.79 -6.17
C SER A 773 -13.14 -14.38 -5.70
N ALA A 774 -13.16 -13.42 -6.60
CA ALA A 774 -12.87 -12.02 -6.26
C ALA A 774 -13.95 -11.44 -5.35
N ILE A 775 -15.20 -11.82 -5.60
CA ILE A 775 -16.35 -11.36 -4.81
C ILE A 775 -16.90 -12.56 -4.05
N VAL A 776 -17.10 -12.41 -2.73
CA VAL A 776 -17.53 -13.52 -1.89
C VAL A 776 -18.80 -13.16 -1.13
N PHE A 777 -19.46 -14.20 -0.64
CA PHE A 777 -20.61 -14.10 0.26
C PHE A 777 -21.90 -13.67 -0.43
N GLY A 778 -22.04 -13.96 -1.72
CA GLY A 778 -23.29 -13.73 -2.42
C GLY A 778 -24.42 -14.65 -1.97
N ASP A 779 -24.07 -15.85 -1.47
CA ASP A 779 -25.05 -16.85 -1.10
C ASP A 779 -25.09 -17.12 0.41
N GLY A 780 -24.40 -16.30 1.20
CA GLY A 780 -24.34 -16.47 2.65
C GLY A 780 -22.96 -16.29 3.20
N PHE A 781 -22.84 -16.41 4.51
CA PHE A 781 -21.62 -16.08 5.24
C PHE A 781 -21.04 -17.30 5.93
N PRO A 782 -19.73 -17.36 6.14
CA PRO A 782 -19.08 -18.49 6.82
C PRO A 782 -19.23 -18.39 8.36
N ARG A 783 -20.46 -18.31 8.80
CA ARG A 783 -20.86 -18.32 10.22
C ARG A 783 -21.85 -19.46 10.43
N GLU A 784 -21.98 -19.89 11.68
CA GLU A 784 -22.98 -20.88 12.02
C GLU A 784 -24.34 -20.39 11.55
N GLY A 785 -25.05 -21.20 10.81
CA GLY A 785 -26.33 -20.82 10.21
C GLY A 785 -26.22 -20.04 8.90
N GLY A 786 -25.02 -19.67 8.47
CA GLY A 786 -24.79 -19.00 7.20
C GLY A 786 -25.24 -17.55 7.12
N ARG A 787 -25.56 -16.92 8.24
CA ARG A 787 -26.16 -15.58 8.27
C ARG A 787 -25.20 -14.55 8.85
N GLY A 788 -25.22 -13.36 8.28
CA GLY A 788 -24.52 -12.20 8.83
C GLY A 788 -25.22 -11.71 10.09
N LEU A 789 -24.45 -11.18 11.03
CA LEU A 789 -24.98 -10.76 12.34
C LEU A 789 -24.90 -9.24 12.46
N PHE A 790 -26.04 -8.64 12.76
CA PHE A 790 -26.09 -7.22 13.14
C PHE A 790 -25.66 -7.10 14.60
N VAL A 791 -24.65 -6.27 14.87
CA VAL A 791 -24.19 -6.03 16.24
C VAL A 791 -24.32 -4.53 16.54
N PRO A 792 -25.27 -4.14 17.39
CA PRO A 792 -25.45 -2.72 17.72
C PRO A 792 -24.23 -2.16 18.46
N ALA A 793 -23.98 -0.87 18.24
CA ALA A 793 -22.91 -0.16 18.91
C ALA A 793 -23.46 1.10 19.57
N ASP A 794 -22.96 1.41 20.77
CA ASP A 794 -23.30 2.65 21.49
C ASP A 794 -22.27 3.72 21.21
N VAL A 795 -22.72 4.95 21.20
CA VAL A 795 -21.80 6.09 21.17
C VAL A 795 -21.02 6.12 22.49
N SER A 796 -19.71 6.18 22.38
CA SER A 796 -18.83 6.29 23.54
C SER A 796 -17.74 7.31 23.24
N ASP A 797 -17.28 7.97 24.27
CA ASP A 797 -16.22 8.97 24.12
C ASP A 797 -14.86 8.29 23.92
N PRO A 798 -13.95 8.94 23.19
CA PRO A 798 -12.54 8.54 23.23
C PRO A 798 -12.01 8.52 24.66
N ALA A 799 -10.95 7.76 24.87
CA ALA A 799 -10.42 7.55 26.22
C ALA A 799 -9.93 8.83 26.88
N GLU A 800 -9.43 9.79 26.08
CA GLU A 800 -8.82 11.02 26.63
C GLU A 800 -9.36 12.22 25.88
N LEU A 801 -10.39 12.84 26.43
CA LEU A 801 -10.99 14.03 25.82
C LEU A 801 -10.14 15.28 26.09
N PRO A 802 -10.13 16.23 25.15
CA PRO A 802 -9.48 17.52 25.42
C PRO A 802 -10.06 18.21 26.65
N ASP A 803 -9.21 18.97 27.34
CA ASP A 803 -9.61 19.79 28.49
C ASP A 803 -8.84 21.12 28.47
N GLU A 804 -8.97 21.89 29.52
CA GLU A 804 -8.31 23.20 29.58
C GLU A 804 -6.79 23.09 29.48
N ALA A 805 -6.20 22.06 30.09
CA ALA A 805 -4.75 21.87 30.08
C ALA A 805 -4.23 21.35 28.74
N PHE A 806 -5.03 20.51 28.05
CA PHE A 806 -4.68 19.93 26.76
C PHE A 806 -5.85 20.08 25.81
N PRO A 807 -5.96 21.25 25.15
CA PRO A 807 -7.20 21.60 24.45
C PRO A 807 -7.33 21.07 23.03
N LEU A 808 -6.28 20.49 22.45
CA LEU A 808 -6.29 20.03 21.07
C LEU A 808 -6.40 18.50 21.00
N VAL A 809 -6.88 18.03 19.85
CA VAL A 809 -6.94 16.59 19.54
C VAL A 809 -5.76 16.25 18.63
N LEU A 810 -4.89 15.39 19.12
CA LEU A 810 -3.78 14.88 18.32
C LEU A 810 -4.23 13.62 17.57
N THR A 811 -3.98 13.61 16.28
CA THR A 811 -4.12 12.41 15.47
C THR A 811 -2.80 12.16 14.75
N THR A 812 -2.46 10.89 14.58
CA THR A 812 -1.23 10.48 13.91
C THR A 812 -1.56 9.77 12.61
N GLY A 813 -0.56 9.63 11.74
CA GLY A 813 -0.76 8.94 10.48
C GLY A 813 0.49 8.90 9.65
N ARG A 814 0.30 8.60 8.37
CA ARG A 814 1.39 8.48 7.41
C ARG A 814 1.45 9.68 6.48
N GLN A 815 2.58 9.77 5.78
CA GLN A 815 2.77 10.67 4.65
C GLN A 815 2.90 9.83 3.39
N LEU A 816 2.71 10.48 2.25
CA LEU A 816 2.82 9.77 0.97
C LEU A 816 4.20 9.13 0.78
N GLU A 817 5.26 9.88 1.12
CA GLU A 817 6.63 9.49 0.81
C GLU A 817 7.25 8.55 1.83
N HIS A 818 6.70 8.49 3.05
CA HIS A 818 7.30 7.67 4.09
C HIS A 818 6.41 6.50 4.46
N TRP A 819 7.06 5.40 4.82
CA TRP A 819 6.36 4.17 5.12
C TRP A 819 6.55 3.79 6.58
N HIS A 820 5.45 3.73 7.30
CA HIS A 820 5.34 3.24 8.67
C HIS A 820 6.32 4.01 9.59
N THR A 821 7.27 3.32 10.24
CA THR A 821 8.23 3.96 11.15
C THR A 821 9.40 4.64 10.45
N GLY A 822 9.44 4.58 9.14
CA GLY A 822 10.49 5.20 8.35
C GLY A 822 11.78 4.41 8.23
N ALA A 823 11.83 3.21 8.77
CA ALA A 823 13.09 2.44 8.76
C ALA A 823 13.61 2.20 7.36
N MET A 824 12.71 1.97 6.38
CA MET A 824 13.11 1.80 4.99
C MET A 824 13.17 3.13 4.26
N THR A 825 12.11 3.93 4.34
CA THR A 825 11.96 5.11 3.48
C THR A 825 12.85 6.27 3.88
N ARG A 826 13.21 6.41 5.16
CA ARG A 826 14.19 7.42 5.58
C ARG A 826 15.60 7.07 5.08
N ARG A 827 15.79 5.85 4.61
CA ARG A 827 17.05 5.37 4.02
C ARG A 827 16.94 5.18 2.51
N ALA A 828 15.83 5.61 1.91
CA ALA A 828 15.65 5.65 0.44
C ALA A 828 15.89 7.07 -0.01
N SER A 829 16.82 7.28 -0.94
CA SER A 829 17.35 8.61 -1.22
C SER A 829 16.28 9.59 -1.74
N VAL A 830 15.44 9.15 -2.67
CA VAL A 830 14.40 10.01 -3.23
C VAL A 830 13.34 10.35 -2.19
N LEU A 831 12.87 9.35 -1.47
CA LEU A 831 11.76 9.54 -0.54
C LEU A 831 12.18 10.48 0.60
N ASP A 832 13.37 10.28 1.14
CA ASP A 832 13.84 11.15 2.21
C ASP A 832 14.16 12.56 1.70
N ALA A 833 14.57 12.70 0.43
CA ALA A 833 14.81 14.02 -0.15
C ALA A 833 13.51 14.83 -0.29
N ILE A 834 12.40 14.17 -0.58
CA ILE A 834 11.12 14.86 -0.74
C ILE A 834 10.56 15.33 0.62
N GLU A 835 10.63 14.47 1.64
CA GLU A 835 10.14 14.81 2.98
C GLU A 835 11.20 14.51 4.04
N PRO A 836 12.22 15.36 4.15
CA PRO A 836 13.39 15.03 4.96
C PRO A 836 13.24 15.19 6.47
N GLY A 837 12.15 15.83 6.94
CA GLY A 837 12.01 16.10 8.36
C GLY A 837 10.59 16.09 8.85
N PRO A 838 10.41 15.98 10.16
CA PRO A 838 9.07 15.93 10.76
C PRO A 838 8.38 17.29 10.73
N SER A 839 7.07 17.24 10.86
CA SER A 839 6.26 18.45 11.00
C SER A 839 4.99 18.13 11.79
N ALA A 840 4.45 19.14 12.45
CA ALA A 840 3.14 19.09 13.09
C ALA A 840 2.24 20.00 12.30
N SER A 841 1.17 19.42 11.74
CA SER A 841 0.24 20.20 10.91
C SER A 841 -0.93 20.71 11.76
N LEU A 842 -1.24 21.99 11.60
CA LEU A 842 -2.38 22.64 12.24
C LEU A 842 -3.06 23.56 11.23
N HIS A 843 -4.33 23.84 11.48
CA HIS A 843 -5.07 24.77 10.63
C HIS A 843 -4.44 26.17 10.72
N PRO A 844 -4.35 26.92 9.60
CA PRO A 844 -3.76 28.25 9.66
C PRO A 844 -4.38 29.18 10.69
N ASP A 845 -5.71 29.13 10.90
CA ASP A 845 -6.38 29.95 11.90
C ASP A 845 -5.93 29.59 13.32
N THR A 846 -5.69 28.31 13.56
CA THR A 846 -5.20 27.84 14.86
C THR A 846 -3.78 28.33 15.09
N LEU A 847 -2.92 28.25 14.06
CA LEU A 847 -1.55 28.77 14.15
C LEU A 847 -1.56 30.28 14.45
N ALA A 848 -2.44 31.05 13.76
CA ALA A 848 -2.54 32.49 13.97
C ALA A 848 -2.98 32.77 15.38
N ARG A 849 -3.98 32.03 15.88
CA ARG A 849 -4.49 32.21 17.24
C ARG A 849 -3.41 31.93 18.30
N LEU A 850 -2.54 30.99 18.04
CA LEU A 850 -1.46 30.63 18.96
C LEU A 850 -0.20 31.49 18.75
N GLY A 851 -0.20 32.37 17.73
CA GLY A 851 0.94 33.23 17.44
C GLY A 851 2.12 32.49 16.85
N ILE A 852 1.87 31.42 16.12
CA ILE A 852 2.91 30.57 15.55
C ILE A 852 2.94 30.75 14.02
N ALA A 853 4.13 31.01 13.49
CA ALA A 853 4.33 31.10 12.04
C ALA A 853 4.62 29.69 11.48
N PRO A 854 4.10 29.38 10.27
CA PRO A 854 4.49 28.12 9.64
C PRO A 854 6.02 28.02 9.50
N GLY A 855 6.56 26.84 9.81
CA GLY A 855 8.00 26.60 9.81
C GLY A 855 8.65 26.82 11.16
N GLU A 856 7.98 27.50 12.06
CA GLU A 856 8.50 27.77 13.41
C GLU A 856 8.52 26.45 14.20
N THR A 857 9.60 26.21 14.96
CA THR A 857 9.67 25.03 15.83
C THR A 857 8.75 25.22 17.03
N ILE A 858 7.92 24.20 17.25
CA ILE A 858 6.96 24.19 18.34
C ILE A 858 7.18 22.96 19.21
N ARG A 859 6.68 23.02 20.42
CA ARG A 859 6.67 21.89 21.35
C ARG A 859 5.23 21.38 21.43
N VAL A 860 5.06 20.10 21.13
CA VAL A 860 3.76 19.42 21.25
C VAL A 860 3.85 18.49 22.45
N GLU A 861 2.89 18.58 23.34
CA GLU A 861 2.91 17.85 24.59
C GLU A 861 1.57 17.16 24.84
N THR A 862 1.66 15.93 25.35
CA THR A 862 0.51 15.19 25.89
C THR A 862 0.88 14.74 27.31
N ARG A 863 -0.02 14.02 27.95
CA ARG A 863 0.24 13.51 29.30
C ARG A 863 1.37 12.49 29.35
N ARG A 864 1.78 11.92 28.19
CA ARG A 864 2.88 10.93 28.12
C ARG A 864 4.23 11.57 27.91
N GLY A 865 4.28 12.69 27.20
CA GLY A 865 5.58 13.28 26.90
C GLY A 865 5.45 14.47 25.96
N ALA A 866 6.59 14.89 25.40
CA ALA A 866 6.65 16.04 24.51
C ALA A 866 7.67 15.81 23.40
N ILE A 867 7.40 16.42 22.24
CA ILE A 867 8.34 16.45 21.11
C ILE A 867 8.42 17.89 20.57
N SER A 868 9.53 18.18 19.89
CA SER A 868 9.71 19.48 19.23
C SER A 868 9.89 19.25 17.74
N LEU A 869 9.21 20.04 16.93
CA LEU A 869 9.25 19.91 15.48
C LEU A 869 8.66 21.15 14.82
N PRO A 870 8.97 21.42 13.53
CA PRO A 870 8.39 22.56 12.84
C PRO A 870 6.87 22.45 12.67
N ALA A 871 6.18 23.59 12.74
CA ALA A 871 4.76 23.67 12.45
C ALA A 871 4.53 23.78 10.94
N ARG A 872 3.46 23.15 10.49
CA ARG A 872 3.03 23.23 9.08
C ARG A 872 1.57 23.66 9.02
N ALA A 873 1.25 24.63 8.16
CA ALA A 873 -0.13 25.06 7.98
C ALA A 873 -0.85 24.09 7.04
N ASP A 874 -2.07 23.67 7.40
CA ASP A 874 -2.84 22.72 6.60
C ASP A 874 -4.32 23.05 6.72
N THR A 875 -4.90 23.61 5.67
CA THR A 875 -6.31 23.97 5.63
C THR A 875 -7.24 22.76 5.68
N ALA A 876 -6.71 21.56 5.49
CA ALA A 876 -7.51 20.34 5.54
C ALA A 876 -7.87 19.90 6.96
N LEU A 877 -7.23 20.49 7.97
CA LEU A 877 -7.49 20.15 9.37
C LEU A 877 -8.59 21.02 9.96
N GLN A 878 -9.36 20.47 10.91
CA GLN A 878 -10.27 21.25 11.72
C GLN A 878 -9.48 22.04 12.77
N ALA A 879 -10.09 23.10 13.29
CA ALA A 879 -9.39 24.04 14.17
C ALA A 879 -8.84 23.40 15.44
N GLN A 880 -9.50 22.35 15.95
CA GLN A 880 -9.09 21.71 17.20
C GLN A 880 -8.08 20.57 17.00
N MET A 881 -7.68 20.30 15.76
CA MET A 881 -6.85 19.14 15.46
C MET A 881 -5.39 19.51 15.27
N ILE A 882 -4.52 18.53 15.57
CA ILE A 882 -3.12 18.55 15.18
C ILE A 882 -2.78 17.17 14.60
N PHE A 883 -2.06 17.15 13.47
CA PHE A 883 -1.65 15.91 12.80
C PHE A 883 -0.14 15.80 12.77
N ILE A 884 0.38 14.66 13.20
CA ILE A 884 1.82 14.39 13.19
C ILE A 884 2.07 13.04 12.54
N PRO A 885 2.93 12.98 11.50
CA PRO A 885 3.33 11.68 10.93
C PRO A 885 4.30 10.96 11.88
N PHE A 886 4.24 9.62 11.89
CA PHE A 886 5.01 8.86 12.87
C PHE A 886 6.29 8.24 12.31
N ALA A 887 6.80 8.75 11.19
CA ALA A 887 7.96 8.17 10.52
C ALA A 887 9.32 8.69 11.01
N TYR A 888 9.34 9.65 11.92
CA TYR A 888 10.57 10.39 12.24
C TYR A 888 11.01 10.10 13.67
N VAL A 889 12.17 9.45 13.79
CA VAL A 889 12.71 9.13 15.14
C VAL A 889 13.09 10.39 15.91
N GLU A 890 13.51 11.44 15.20
CA GLU A 890 13.94 12.70 15.83
C GLU A 890 12.76 13.46 16.46
N ALA A 891 11.53 13.14 16.08
CA ALA A 891 10.31 13.68 16.70
C ALA A 891 9.24 12.59 16.64
N ALA A 892 9.46 11.54 17.42
CA ALA A 892 8.64 10.34 17.36
C ALA A 892 7.24 10.62 17.90
N ALA A 893 6.25 10.58 17.02
CA ALA A 893 4.87 10.90 17.37
C ALA A 893 4.33 10.00 18.49
N ASN A 894 4.80 8.76 18.56
CA ASN A 894 4.30 7.81 19.55
C ASN A 894 4.84 8.07 20.97
N ILE A 895 5.76 9.02 21.16
CA ILE A 895 6.03 9.53 22.50
C ILE A 895 4.74 10.12 23.10
N LEU A 896 3.86 10.61 22.25
CA LEU A 896 2.66 11.36 22.65
C LEU A 896 1.40 10.48 22.77
N THR A 897 1.35 9.35 22.09
CA THR A 897 0.10 8.63 21.87
C THR A 897 -0.36 7.84 23.10
N ASN A 898 -1.64 7.55 23.10
CA ASN A 898 -2.39 6.99 24.22
C ASN A 898 -2.45 5.47 24.08
N PRO A 899 -2.01 4.68 25.10
CA PRO A 899 -1.99 3.23 24.98
C PRO A 899 -3.30 2.53 25.34
N VAL A 900 -4.36 3.24 25.67
CA VAL A 900 -5.63 2.62 26.02
C VAL A 900 -6.16 1.79 24.85
N LEU A 901 -6.64 0.59 25.13
CA LEU A 901 -6.99 -0.39 24.10
C LEU A 901 -8.50 -0.48 23.87
N ASP A 902 -8.88 -0.73 22.62
CA ASP A 902 -10.20 -1.21 22.25
C ASP A 902 -10.44 -2.52 23.01
N PRO A 903 -11.56 -2.66 23.70
CA PRO A 903 -11.75 -3.87 24.53
C PRO A 903 -11.87 -5.18 23.74
N TYR A 904 -12.18 -5.10 22.46
CA TYR A 904 -12.36 -6.30 21.63
C TYR A 904 -11.13 -6.59 20.78
N GLY A 905 -10.70 -5.64 19.95
CA GLY A 905 -9.57 -5.83 19.06
C GLY A 905 -8.23 -5.57 19.73
N LYS A 906 -8.25 -4.93 20.89
CA LYS A 906 -7.03 -4.63 21.67
C LYS A 906 -6.03 -3.76 20.89
N ILE A 907 -6.57 -2.86 20.08
CA ILE A 907 -5.78 -1.90 19.32
C ILE A 907 -5.69 -0.60 20.13
N PRO A 908 -4.53 0.06 20.16
CA PRO A 908 -4.41 1.32 20.90
C PRO A 908 -5.02 2.49 20.15
N GLU A 909 -5.36 3.52 20.91
CA GLU A 909 -6.05 4.70 20.35
C GLU A 909 -5.05 5.69 19.78
N PHE A 910 -4.47 5.36 18.61
CA PHE A 910 -3.49 6.23 17.94
C PHE A 910 -4.12 7.50 17.34
N LYS A 911 -5.41 7.49 17.09
CA LYS A 911 -6.06 8.58 16.33
C LYS A 911 -6.65 9.66 17.22
N PHE A 912 -6.52 9.52 18.54
CA PHE A 912 -7.14 10.50 19.42
C PHE A 912 -6.43 10.54 20.76
N CYS A 913 -5.86 11.69 21.11
CA CYS A 913 -5.50 12.00 22.50
C CYS A 913 -5.44 13.51 22.66
N ALA A 914 -5.49 13.96 23.89
CA ALA A 914 -5.48 15.38 24.19
C ALA A 914 -4.05 15.92 24.16
N ALA A 915 -3.86 17.07 23.52
CA ALA A 915 -2.53 17.66 23.35
C ALA A 915 -2.56 19.17 23.53
N ARG A 916 -1.39 19.73 23.76
CA ARG A 916 -1.21 21.18 23.77
C ARG A 916 0.04 21.54 22.98
N VAL A 917 0.07 22.77 22.48
CA VAL A 917 1.14 23.27 21.63
C VAL A 917 1.64 24.60 22.21
N ALA A 918 2.96 24.75 22.25
CA ALA A 918 3.60 25.99 22.66
C ALA A 918 4.78 26.27 21.73
N ARG A 919 5.14 27.55 21.64
CA ARG A 919 6.35 27.94 20.93
C ARG A 919 7.55 27.39 21.69
N GLU A 920 8.52 26.88 20.98
CA GLU A 920 9.77 26.41 21.60
C GLU A 920 10.54 27.64 22.07
N ALA A 921 10.97 27.63 23.33
CA ALA A 921 11.78 28.71 23.87
C ALA A 921 13.13 28.72 23.16
N VAL A 922 13.48 29.85 22.55
CA VAL A 922 14.78 30.02 21.92
C VAL A 922 15.80 30.15 23.05
N ALA A 923 16.73 29.22 23.14
CA ALA A 923 17.82 29.33 24.07
C ALA A 923 18.67 30.53 23.67
N VAL A 924 18.67 31.56 24.50
CA VAL A 924 19.54 32.71 24.27
C VAL A 924 20.96 32.23 24.61
N ALA A 925 21.81 32.13 23.60
CA ALA A 925 23.22 31.80 23.84
C ALA A 925 23.82 32.98 24.63
N GLU A 926 24.24 32.74 25.88
CA GLU A 926 24.96 33.72 26.66
C GLU A 926 26.41 33.78 26.17
#